data_d6d4b4d8c7fee4dfab4ae457557def5f
#
_entry.id   d6d4b4d8c7fee4dfab4ae457557def5f
#
_cell.length_a   1.000
_cell.length_b   1.000
_cell.length_c   1.000
_cell.angle_alpha   90.00
_cell.angle_beta   90.00
_cell.angle_gamma   90.00
#
_symmetry.space_group_name_H-M   'P 1'
#
loop_
_entity.id
_entity.type
_entity.pdbx_description
1 polymer ?
#
loop_
_entity_poly.entity_id
_entity_poly.type
_entity_poly.pdbx_seq_one_letter_code
_entity_poly.pdbx_strand_id
1 'polypeptide(L)'
;MKKTLTRRDFVKAGAFGSGAAILAACAPAATAVPAAAVTDAPEPTSAPAATQPPAATATPASKYKEAPAFADLVKAGKLPPVDQRLPAEPEVVNPIEKVGVYGGVLRSVMIGENTSFHVRNCWGPETFLRIDRDGSTITPGVAESWEVSPNGKIYTFALRRGMKWSDGTPFTTECLMFWFNDIMLNEELTPVVPIWMRPGKQMMEMEAVDDLTIRFKFAVPYPFFINFMAHVEGMNMVARSAKQYMAKYHIKYAEKADLEKKMADGNFDVWWKMFNDVCNISNGMTLNNPDMPTIAPFKLKEKTTSARIFERNPYYWKVDPDGNQLPYIDTLNIAFVEKGEVANAMVASGKINFQAGFVFSLANYPLYKKNEAAGKYKVRLFKTPESTALMLMPNQTCKDEVLRKIFQEVRFRQALSYAMDRDTFNQSLFQGLGVPVQTHVIENSKYFVKEYEQAFVKYDVAAANKLLDDMGLDKRDAQKFRLRPDGKRLVINLTYTPSKDYLNAAAELIKEFLGKVSLEVKLESITAELITSRGLANEVEFGIWYADKSSDILFPNKPFWFVPYEMGWERTMFNEWARWYTTGGKEGQVPPDAIMSVIKIWETALSTTDEKEGIRLGRELLKSQAENLWTIGTVGHLFEPVIVGDNLRNFPTEGYTGFDYLTASHYRVEQVYFEGGKWTGEA
;
A
#
# COMPACT_ATOMS: atom_id res chain seq x y z
N MET A 1 -11.64 41.46 -23.25
CA MET A 1 -10.94 40.18 -23.37
C MET A 1 -9.51 40.37 -22.85
N LYS A 2 -9.25 40.04 -21.59
CA LYS A 2 -7.91 40.05 -21.00
C LYS A 2 -7.36 38.59 -21.10
N LYS A 3 -6.33 38.40 -21.93
CA LYS A 3 -5.59 37.13 -21.99
C LYS A 3 -4.77 36.98 -20.69
N THR A 4 -5.07 35.97 -19.92
CA THR A 4 -4.24 35.53 -18.82
C THR A 4 -3.01 34.82 -19.38
N LEU A 5 -1.82 35.36 -19.09
CA LEU A 5 -0.53 34.75 -19.39
C LEU A 5 -0.32 33.51 -18.53
N THR A 6 0.02 32.40 -19.14
CA THR A 6 0.36 31.15 -18.46
C THR A 6 1.84 31.15 -18.04
N ARG A 7 2.21 30.32 -17.05
CA ARG A 7 3.60 30.16 -16.59
C ARG A 7 4.60 29.82 -17.75
N ARG A 8 4.10 29.30 -18.85
CA ARG A 8 4.87 28.99 -20.06
C ARG A 8 5.38 30.22 -20.78
N ASP A 9 4.68 31.37 -20.67
CA ASP A 9 5.05 32.62 -21.31
C ASP A 9 6.15 33.37 -20.54
N PHE A 10 6.28 33.09 -19.25
CA PHE A 10 7.31 33.72 -18.40
C PHE A 10 8.71 33.11 -18.61
N VAL A 11 8.82 31.83 -18.95
CA VAL A 11 10.11 31.15 -19.22
C VAL A 11 10.70 31.53 -20.58
N LYS A 12 9.87 31.96 -21.55
CA LYS A 12 10.34 32.37 -22.89
C LYS A 12 10.86 33.79 -22.98
N ALA A 13 10.63 34.63 -21.99
CA ALA A 13 11.06 36.03 -21.96
C ALA A 13 12.47 36.25 -21.36
N GLY A 14 13.12 35.20 -20.81
CA GLY A 14 14.41 35.31 -20.12
C GLY A 14 15.66 34.97 -20.94
N ALA A 15 15.53 34.63 -22.22
CA ALA A 15 16.65 34.14 -23.05
C ALA A 15 16.88 34.99 -24.31
N PHE A 16 17.21 36.28 -24.16
CA PHE A 16 17.86 37.06 -25.21
C PHE A 16 18.51 38.31 -24.59
N GLY A 17 19.85 38.30 -24.58
CA GLY A 17 20.60 39.54 -24.30
C GLY A 17 22.06 39.29 -23.97
N SER A 18 22.90 39.61 -24.96
CA SER A 18 24.30 40.03 -24.88
C SER A 18 25.35 38.87 -24.77
N GLY A 19 26.31 38.73 -25.57
CA GLY A 19 26.93 39.51 -26.63
C GLY A 19 28.35 38.98 -26.83
N ALA A 20 28.74 38.89 -28.07
CA ALA A 20 30.03 38.39 -28.54
C ALA A 20 31.22 39.23 -28.05
N ALA A 21 32.37 38.58 -27.82
CA ALA A 21 33.66 39.03 -28.40
C ALA A 21 34.87 38.22 -27.88
N ILE A 22 35.64 37.76 -28.88
CA ILE A 22 37.10 37.81 -29.04
C ILE A 22 37.92 36.62 -28.50
N LEU A 23 38.25 35.72 -29.43
CA LEU A 23 39.53 35.23 -29.92
C LEU A 23 40.81 35.58 -29.12
N ALA A 24 41.66 34.60 -28.76
CA ALA A 24 42.91 34.30 -29.40
C ALA A 24 43.82 33.39 -28.55
N ALA A 25 44.26 32.35 -29.23
CA ALA A 25 45.57 31.73 -29.24
C ALA A 25 46.38 31.56 -27.94
N CYS A 26 46.75 30.26 -27.69
CA CYS A 26 48.15 29.86 -27.51
C CYS A 26 48.24 28.33 -27.38
N ALA A 27 48.83 27.70 -28.40
CA ALA A 27 49.33 26.31 -28.31
C ALA A 27 50.77 26.37 -27.75
N PRO A 28 51.18 25.46 -26.87
CA PRO A 28 52.59 25.27 -26.56
C PRO A 28 53.23 24.20 -27.45
N ALA A 29 54.46 24.47 -27.84
CA ALA A 29 55.32 23.74 -28.71
C ALA A 29 55.75 22.37 -28.16
N ALA A 30 55.90 21.41 -29.07
CA ALA A 30 56.51 20.11 -28.81
C ALA A 30 58.02 20.25 -28.57
N THR A 31 58.49 19.72 -27.45
CA THR A 31 59.91 19.59 -27.14
C THR A 31 60.40 18.19 -27.60
N ALA A 32 61.42 18.21 -28.47
CA ALA A 32 62.09 17.02 -28.97
C ALA A 32 62.95 16.35 -27.89
N VAL A 33 62.88 15.00 -27.85
CA VAL A 33 63.74 14.15 -27.06
C VAL A 33 64.96 13.73 -27.87
N PRO A 34 66.21 13.79 -27.35
CA PRO A 34 67.43 13.37 -28.04
C PRO A 34 67.54 11.83 -28.08
N ALA A 35 68.03 11.32 -29.20
CA ALA A 35 68.38 9.93 -29.43
C ALA A 35 69.54 9.47 -28.53
N ALA A 36 69.39 8.35 -27.82
CA ALA A 36 70.43 7.69 -27.10
C ALA A 36 71.06 6.56 -27.93
N ALA A 37 72.39 6.43 -27.80
CA ALA A 37 73.28 5.58 -28.55
C ALA A 37 73.07 4.09 -28.32
N VAL A 38 73.33 3.33 -29.40
CA VAL A 38 73.34 1.87 -29.44
C VAL A 38 74.61 1.37 -28.74
N THR A 39 74.45 0.45 -27.78
CA THR A 39 75.55 -0.35 -27.24
C THR A 39 75.20 -1.81 -27.36
N ASP A 40 76.22 -2.61 -27.66
CA ASP A 40 76.26 -4.00 -28.06
C ASP A 40 75.54 -4.99 -27.14
N ALA A 41 75.02 -6.05 -27.74
CA ALA A 41 74.31 -7.17 -27.10
C ALA A 41 75.28 -8.13 -26.36
N PRO A 42 74.96 -8.64 -25.16
CA PRO A 42 75.61 -9.81 -24.57
C PRO A 42 74.93 -11.11 -25.00
N GLU A 43 75.70 -12.19 -25.03
CA GLU A 43 75.36 -13.57 -25.36
C GLU A 43 74.19 -14.19 -24.52
N PRO A 44 73.54 -15.22 -25.02
CA PRO A 44 72.35 -15.79 -24.37
C PRO A 44 72.72 -16.63 -23.16
N THR A 45 72.26 -16.20 -21.98
CA THR A 45 72.27 -16.97 -20.76
C THR A 45 71.08 -17.93 -20.74
N SER A 46 71.32 -19.19 -20.31
CA SER A 46 70.40 -20.30 -20.17
C SER A 46 69.10 -19.93 -19.49
N ALA A 47 67.95 -20.39 -19.99
CA ALA A 47 66.63 -20.19 -19.49
C ALA A 47 66.47 -20.69 -18.02
N PRO A 48 65.84 -19.91 -17.15
CA PRO A 48 65.43 -20.41 -15.82
C PRO A 48 64.27 -21.41 -15.96
N ALA A 49 64.34 -22.45 -15.14
CA ALA A 49 63.29 -23.47 -15.04
C ALA A 49 61.92 -22.81 -14.80
N ALA A 50 60.90 -23.34 -15.49
CA ALA A 50 59.51 -22.90 -15.36
C ALA A 50 59.07 -22.99 -13.87
N THR A 51 58.83 -21.82 -13.28
CA THR A 51 58.17 -21.73 -11.95
C THR A 51 56.75 -22.26 -12.11
N GLN A 52 56.38 -23.30 -11.37
CA GLN A 52 55.00 -23.75 -11.26
C GLN A 52 54.11 -22.55 -10.89
N PRO A 53 52.90 -22.43 -11.49
CA PRO A 53 51.95 -21.43 -11.05
C PRO A 53 51.67 -21.59 -9.56
N PRO A 54 51.54 -20.50 -8.78
CA PRO A 54 51.16 -20.62 -7.39
C PRO A 54 49.88 -21.45 -7.29
N ALA A 55 49.88 -22.45 -6.39
CA ALA A 55 48.72 -23.24 -6.07
C ALA A 55 47.59 -22.24 -5.76
N ALA A 56 46.44 -22.40 -6.44
CA ALA A 56 45.26 -21.60 -6.22
C ALA A 56 44.97 -21.62 -4.70
N THR A 57 45.11 -20.47 -4.06
CA THR A 57 44.76 -20.30 -2.66
C THR A 57 43.29 -20.69 -2.53
N ALA A 58 42.97 -21.70 -1.76
CA ALA A 58 41.62 -22.16 -1.53
C ALA A 58 40.81 -20.94 -1.03
N THR A 59 39.85 -20.52 -1.78
CA THR A 59 38.90 -19.45 -1.38
C THR A 59 38.31 -19.90 -0.04
N PRO A 60 38.31 -19.05 0.99
CA PRO A 60 37.68 -19.39 2.26
C PRO A 60 36.26 -19.88 2.01
N ALA A 61 35.83 -20.95 2.66
CA ALA A 61 34.47 -21.43 2.53
C ALA A 61 33.49 -20.31 2.87
N SER A 62 32.50 -20.04 1.98
CA SER A 62 31.49 -19.05 2.23
C SER A 62 30.76 -19.29 3.54
N LYS A 63 30.52 -18.25 4.33
CA LYS A 63 29.66 -18.32 5.51
C LYS A 63 28.19 -18.40 5.14
N TYR A 64 27.86 -18.06 3.88
CA TYR A 64 26.49 -18.07 3.36
C TYR A 64 26.24 -19.27 2.47
N LYS A 65 25.01 -19.75 2.46
CA LYS A 65 24.55 -20.89 1.69
C LYS A 65 23.46 -20.48 0.73
N GLU A 66 23.63 -20.84 -0.50
CA GLU A 66 22.61 -20.59 -1.53
C GLU A 66 21.55 -21.69 -1.56
N ALA A 67 20.38 -21.33 -2.08
CA ALA A 67 19.33 -22.30 -2.32
C ALA A 67 19.78 -23.35 -3.35
N PRO A 68 19.44 -24.64 -3.15
CA PRO A 68 19.82 -25.72 -4.09
C PRO A 68 19.42 -25.44 -5.53
N ALA A 69 18.31 -24.76 -5.77
CA ALA A 69 17.85 -24.37 -7.10
C ALA A 69 18.83 -23.46 -7.87
N PHE A 70 19.75 -22.78 -7.18
CA PHE A 70 20.76 -21.91 -7.78
C PHE A 70 22.12 -22.59 -7.98
N ALA A 71 22.37 -23.70 -7.30
CA ALA A 71 23.67 -24.36 -7.34
C ALA A 71 24.13 -24.73 -8.75
N ASP A 72 23.23 -25.21 -9.60
CA ASP A 72 23.56 -25.54 -11.00
C ASP A 72 23.84 -24.30 -11.85
N LEU A 73 23.14 -23.20 -11.58
CA LEU A 73 23.38 -21.90 -12.28
C LEU A 73 24.74 -21.32 -11.89
N VAL A 74 25.10 -21.41 -10.62
CA VAL A 74 26.41 -20.96 -10.13
C VAL A 74 27.53 -21.84 -10.71
N LYS A 75 27.38 -23.18 -10.69
CA LYS A 75 28.32 -24.11 -11.30
C LYS A 75 28.48 -23.88 -12.81
N ALA A 76 27.41 -23.50 -13.50
CA ALA A 76 27.44 -23.19 -14.93
C ALA A 76 27.96 -21.78 -15.24
N GLY A 77 28.36 -20.98 -14.24
CA GLY A 77 28.78 -19.59 -14.39
C GLY A 77 27.68 -18.62 -14.85
N LYS A 78 26.41 -19.03 -14.78
CA LYS A 78 25.24 -18.20 -15.15
C LYS A 78 24.75 -17.32 -14.01
N LEU A 79 25.16 -17.62 -12.78
CA LEU A 79 24.85 -16.85 -11.58
C LEU A 79 26.13 -16.72 -10.74
N PRO A 80 26.47 -15.55 -10.19
CA PRO A 80 27.59 -15.41 -9.27
C PRO A 80 27.36 -16.22 -7.99
N PRO A 81 28.43 -16.65 -7.27
CA PRO A 81 28.33 -17.23 -5.94
C PRO A 81 27.54 -16.37 -4.96
N VAL A 82 26.93 -16.99 -3.94
CA VAL A 82 26.03 -16.31 -2.99
C VAL A 82 26.66 -15.10 -2.30
N ASP A 83 27.96 -15.16 -1.94
CA ASP A 83 28.68 -14.04 -1.33
C ASP A 83 28.78 -12.79 -2.21
N GLN A 84 28.74 -12.96 -3.53
CA GLN A 84 28.75 -11.84 -4.48
C GLN A 84 27.34 -11.32 -4.78
N ARG A 85 26.30 -12.01 -4.34
CA ARG A 85 24.90 -11.65 -4.54
C ARG A 85 24.28 -10.96 -3.33
N LEU A 86 24.73 -11.31 -2.13
CA LEU A 86 24.28 -10.71 -0.88
C LEU A 86 24.95 -9.35 -0.63
N PRO A 87 24.31 -8.47 0.16
CA PRO A 87 24.97 -7.27 0.70
C PRO A 87 26.11 -7.66 1.64
N ALA A 88 26.97 -6.69 1.98
CA ALA A 88 28.11 -6.91 2.89
C ALA A 88 27.65 -7.48 4.25
N GLU A 89 26.53 -6.96 4.74
CA GLU A 89 25.84 -7.41 5.94
C GLU A 89 24.37 -7.67 5.63
N PRO A 90 24.01 -8.91 5.26
CA PRO A 90 22.62 -9.29 5.03
C PRO A 90 21.79 -9.16 6.30
N GLU A 91 20.51 -8.81 6.16
CA GLU A 91 19.60 -8.89 7.30
C GLU A 91 19.39 -10.34 7.71
N VAL A 92 19.64 -10.62 8.99
CA VAL A 92 19.38 -11.95 9.57
C VAL A 92 17.94 -12.00 10.06
N VAL A 93 17.14 -12.86 9.43
CA VAL A 93 15.74 -13.09 9.81
C VAL A 93 15.68 -14.23 10.83
N ASN A 94 15.41 -13.89 12.08
CA ASN A 94 15.18 -14.90 13.13
C ASN A 94 13.82 -15.58 12.89
N PRO A 95 13.81 -16.91 12.68
CA PRO A 95 12.58 -17.63 12.40
C PRO A 95 11.66 -17.69 13.63
N ILE A 96 10.34 -17.83 13.38
CA ILE A 96 9.34 -17.94 14.46
C ILE A 96 9.51 -19.25 15.24
N GLU A 97 9.78 -20.35 14.53
CA GLU A 97 9.90 -21.68 15.13
C GLU A 97 11.34 -22.22 15.04
N LYS A 98 11.87 -22.36 13.83
CA LYS A 98 13.22 -22.91 13.58
C LYS A 98 13.70 -22.56 12.17
N VAL A 99 14.99 -22.71 11.93
CA VAL A 99 15.59 -22.67 10.58
C VAL A 99 14.86 -23.67 9.68
N GLY A 100 14.47 -23.18 8.49
CA GLY A 100 13.65 -23.92 7.55
C GLY A 100 14.45 -24.81 6.60
N VAL A 101 13.73 -25.47 5.69
CA VAL A 101 14.29 -26.23 4.58
C VAL A 101 13.77 -25.66 3.26
N TYR A 102 14.60 -25.72 2.23
CA TYR A 102 14.21 -25.24 0.90
C TYR A 102 13.23 -26.19 0.21
N GLY A 103 12.36 -25.58 -0.62
CA GLY A 103 11.47 -26.32 -1.49
C GLY A 103 10.01 -25.89 -1.41
N GLY A 104 9.21 -26.45 -2.31
CA GLY A 104 7.77 -26.32 -2.30
C GLY A 104 7.20 -25.11 -3.04
N VAL A 105 5.89 -25.16 -3.20
CA VAL A 105 5.09 -24.16 -3.91
C VAL A 105 4.01 -23.59 -2.98
N LEU A 106 4.07 -22.29 -2.69
CA LEU A 106 2.93 -21.59 -2.10
C LEU A 106 1.85 -21.41 -3.17
N ARG A 107 0.64 -21.89 -2.88
CA ARG A 107 -0.53 -21.82 -3.76
C ARG A 107 -1.56 -20.90 -3.16
N SER A 108 -1.83 -19.81 -3.84
CA SER A 108 -2.74 -18.77 -3.43
C SER A 108 -3.77 -18.48 -4.52
N VAL A 109 -4.79 -17.66 -4.21
CA VAL A 109 -5.82 -17.25 -5.16
C VAL A 109 -6.07 -15.75 -5.09
N MET A 110 -6.42 -15.16 -6.22
CA MET A 110 -6.79 -13.77 -6.37
C MET A 110 -8.13 -13.68 -7.12
N ILE A 111 -9.02 -12.80 -6.65
CA ILE A 111 -10.31 -12.53 -7.31
C ILE A 111 -10.12 -11.30 -8.20
N GLY A 112 -10.28 -11.49 -9.51
CA GLY A 112 -10.03 -10.46 -10.52
C GLY A 112 -8.53 -10.29 -10.87
N GLU A 113 -8.26 -10.00 -12.13
CA GLU A 113 -6.90 -10.00 -12.69
C GLU A 113 -6.00 -8.88 -12.13
N ASN A 114 -6.58 -7.75 -11.74
CA ASN A 114 -5.83 -6.55 -11.36
C ASN A 114 -5.85 -6.25 -9.86
N THR A 115 -6.19 -7.24 -9.03
CA THR A 115 -6.32 -7.06 -7.58
C THR A 115 -4.99 -7.32 -6.87
N SER A 116 -3.96 -6.54 -7.20
CA SER A 116 -2.59 -6.69 -6.68
C SER A 116 -2.50 -6.68 -5.15
N PHE A 117 -3.41 -6.01 -4.46
CA PHE A 117 -3.41 -5.98 -3.00
C PHE A 117 -3.72 -7.34 -2.35
N HIS A 118 -4.46 -8.24 -3.00
CA HIS A 118 -4.64 -9.62 -2.54
C HIS A 118 -3.32 -10.40 -2.57
N VAL A 119 -2.53 -10.18 -3.62
CA VAL A 119 -1.24 -10.84 -3.82
C VAL A 119 -0.22 -10.37 -2.79
N ARG A 120 -0.23 -9.09 -2.42
CA ARG A 120 0.65 -8.51 -1.40
C ARG A 120 0.68 -9.33 -0.11
N ASN A 121 -0.45 -9.85 0.32
CA ASN A 121 -0.56 -10.63 1.56
C ASN A 121 0.12 -12.00 1.50
N CYS A 122 0.52 -12.44 0.30
CA CYS A 122 1.23 -13.71 0.08
C CYS A 122 2.68 -13.50 -0.38
N TRP A 123 3.01 -12.30 -0.89
CA TRP A 123 4.27 -12.01 -1.55
C TRP A 123 5.38 -11.55 -0.58
N GLY A 124 5.06 -10.73 0.43
CA GLY A 124 6.07 -10.08 1.27
C GLY A 124 6.83 -8.96 0.57
N PRO A 125 6.15 -7.89 0.07
CA PRO A 125 6.84 -6.77 -0.54
C PRO A 125 7.77 -6.09 0.47
N GLU A 126 8.90 -5.57 -0.03
CA GLU A 126 9.85 -4.86 0.82
C GLU A 126 9.42 -3.40 1.03
N THR A 127 9.52 -2.95 2.25
CA THR A 127 9.28 -1.56 2.65
C THR A 127 10.59 -0.86 3.01
N PHE A 128 10.61 0.45 2.95
CA PHE A 128 11.82 1.21 3.29
C PHE A 128 12.20 1.03 4.75
N LEU A 129 11.23 1.11 5.65
CA LEU A 129 11.27 0.60 7.03
C LEU A 129 10.21 -0.49 7.18
N ARG A 130 10.11 -1.16 8.32
CA ARG A 130 9.20 -2.28 8.53
C ARG A 130 8.39 -2.12 9.81
N ILE A 131 7.16 -2.61 9.79
CA ILE A 131 6.34 -2.84 10.99
C ILE A 131 6.71 -4.21 11.53
N ASP A 132 7.04 -4.32 12.82
CA ASP A 132 7.32 -5.60 13.46
C ASP A 132 6.03 -6.38 13.80
N ARG A 133 6.17 -7.61 14.24
CA ARG A 133 5.07 -8.56 14.51
C ARG A 133 4.11 -8.10 15.60
N ASP A 134 4.52 -7.17 16.46
CA ASP A 134 3.66 -6.55 17.47
C ASP A 134 2.64 -5.55 16.87
N GLY A 135 2.80 -5.19 15.58
CA GLY A 135 1.92 -4.26 14.86
C GLY A 135 2.13 -2.80 15.23
N SER A 136 3.19 -2.45 15.97
CA SER A 136 3.42 -1.08 16.43
C SER A 136 4.88 -0.63 16.33
N THR A 137 5.83 -1.51 16.58
CA THR A 137 7.25 -1.20 16.53
C THR A 137 7.74 -1.08 15.08
N ILE A 138 8.45 0.03 14.78
CA ILE A 138 9.09 0.21 13.48
C ILE A 138 10.55 -0.23 13.57
N THR A 139 10.96 -1.05 12.63
CA THR A 139 12.29 -1.65 12.55
C THR A 139 12.94 -1.38 11.18
N PRO A 140 14.27 -1.56 11.02
CA PRO A 140 14.93 -1.50 9.73
C PRO A 140 14.27 -2.40 8.68
N GLY A 141 14.21 -1.88 7.45
CA GLY A 141 13.79 -2.59 6.26
C GLY A 141 14.89 -2.51 5.20
N VAL A 142 14.58 -1.93 4.03
CA VAL A 142 15.58 -1.60 2.99
C VAL A 142 16.61 -0.61 3.54
N ALA A 143 16.18 0.41 4.28
CA ALA A 143 17.07 1.23 5.07
C ALA A 143 17.58 0.43 6.28
N GLU A 144 18.89 0.42 6.47
CA GLU A 144 19.59 -0.27 7.56
C GLU A 144 19.45 0.46 8.89
N SER A 145 19.43 1.79 8.84
CA SER A 145 19.29 2.66 10.01
C SER A 145 18.75 4.03 9.62
N TRP A 146 18.32 4.79 10.60
CA TRP A 146 17.91 6.18 10.39
C TRP A 146 18.18 7.06 11.60
N GLU A 147 18.28 8.37 11.34
CA GLU A 147 18.38 9.42 12.33
C GLU A 147 17.32 10.49 12.06
N VAL A 148 16.81 11.07 13.13
CA VAL A 148 15.85 12.19 13.08
C VAL A 148 16.46 13.38 13.75
N SER A 149 16.45 14.56 13.09
CA SER A 149 16.93 15.80 13.69
C SER A 149 16.10 16.17 14.92
N PRO A 150 16.69 16.87 15.92
CA PRO A 150 15.99 17.23 17.17
C PRO A 150 14.69 18.02 16.97
N ASN A 151 14.57 18.75 15.86
CA ASN A 151 13.36 19.49 15.51
C ASN A 151 12.35 18.69 14.69
N GLY A 152 12.59 17.38 14.44
CA GLY A 152 11.68 16.49 13.71
C GLY A 152 11.46 16.84 12.23
N LYS A 153 12.37 17.61 11.61
CA LYS A 153 12.22 18.09 10.23
C LYS A 153 13.13 17.38 9.22
N ILE A 154 14.20 16.75 9.67
CA ILE A 154 15.20 16.10 8.81
C ILE A 154 15.31 14.63 9.22
N TYR A 155 15.19 13.76 8.23
CA TYR A 155 15.31 12.30 8.37
C TYR A 155 16.44 11.83 7.46
N THR A 156 17.47 11.22 8.04
CA THR A 156 18.63 10.71 7.30
C THR A 156 18.64 9.18 7.43
N PHE A 157 18.69 8.47 6.30
CA PHE A 157 18.66 7.01 6.26
C PHE A 157 19.93 6.47 5.61
N ALA A 158 20.47 5.40 6.17
CA ALA A 158 21.53 4.61 5.57
C ALA A 158 20.94 3.41 4.81
N LEU A 159 21.37 3.18 3.57
CA LEU A 159 21.03 2.01 2.76
C LEU A 159 22.04 0.89 3.00
N ARG A 160 21.60 -0.37 2.81
CA ARG A 160 22.48 -1.56 2.98
C ARG A 160 23.54 -1.60 1.88
N ARG A 161 24.82 -1.61 2.29
CA ARG A 161 25.96 -1.67 1.37
C ARG A 161 25.96 -2.95 0.54
N GLY A 162 25.98 -2.80 -0.78
CA GLY A 162 26.07 -3.94 -1.72
C GLY A 162 24.73 -4.64 -1.99
N MET A 163 23.60 -4.05 -1.56
CA MET A 163 22.27 -4.53 -1.92
C MET A 163 22.03 -4.41 -3.44
N LYS A 164 21.32 -5.36 -4.04
CA LYS A 164 21.12 -5.47 -5.48
C LYS A 164 19.66 -5.74 -5.83
N TRP A 165 19.28 -5.29 -7.01
CA TRP A 165 18.07 -5.70 -7.69
C TRP A 165 18.15 -7.15 -8.16
N SER A 166 17.01 -7.76 -8.52
CA SER A 166 16.94 -9.15 -9.00
C SER A 166 17.67 -9.41 -10.31
N ASP A 167 18.06 -8.36 -11.04
CA ASP A 167 18.89 -8.40 -12.24
C ASP A 167 20.41 -8.26 -11.93
N GLY A 168 20.76 -8.10 -10.67
CA GLY A 168 22.14 -7.95 -10.19
C GLY A 168 22.69 -6.52 -10.18
N THR A 169 21.91 -5.53 -10.63
CA THR A 169 22.32 -4.12 -10.57
C THR A 169 22.30 -3.59 -9.13
N PRO A 170 23.22 -2.69 -8.74
CA PRO A 170 23.24 -2.13 -7.39
C PRO A 170 21.96 -1.34 -7.04
N PHE A 171 21.53 -1.42 -5.79
CA PHE A 171 20.51 -0.56 -5.22
C PHE A 171 21.19 0.58 -4.45
N THR A 172 21.04 1.80 -4.91
CA THR A 172 21.69 3.00 -4.36
C THR A 172 20.72 4.16 -4.23
N THR A 173 21.18 5.27 -3.66
CA THR A 173 20.42 6.52 -3.58
C THR A 173 20.04 7.07 -4.95
N GLU A 174 20.80 6.78 -6.01
CA GLU A 174 20.46 7.16 -7.38
C GLU A 174 19.09 6.59 -7.80
N CYS A 175 18.78 5.35 -7.40
CA CYS A 175 17.49 4.72 -7.65
C CYS A 175 16.34 5.53 -7.00
N LEU A 176 16.51 5.91 -5.74
CA LEU A 176 15.51 6.68 -4.99
C LEU A 176 15.36 8.11 -5.53
N MET A 177 16.47 8.75 -5.93
CA MET A 177 16.43 10.07 -6.56
C MET A 177 15.72 10.06 -7.92
N PHE A 178 15.84 8.96 -8.69
CA PHE A 178 15.07 8.76 -9.92
C PHE A 178 13.56 8.74 -9.62
N TRP A 179 13.14 7.95 -8.60
CA TRP A 179 11.74 7.94 -8.18
C TRP A 179 11.25 9.35 -7.80
N PHE A 180 12.04 10.10 -7.03
CA PHE A 180 11.63 11.43 -6.60
C PHE A 180 11.59 12.45 -7.75
N ASN A 181 12.71 12.59 -8.48
CA ASN A 181 12.88 13.64 -9.48
C ASN A 181 12.12 13.37 -10.79
N ASP A 182 12.08 12.10 -11.22
CA ASP A 182 11.63 11.76 -12.55
C ASP A 182 10.24 11.12 -12.58
N ILE A 183 9.76 10.60 -11.43
CA ILE A 183 8.40 10.07 -11.33
C ILE A 183 7.51 10.99 -10.50
N MET A 184 7.91 11.32 -9.25
CA MET A 184 7.04 12.07 -8.34
C MET A 184 6.93 13.57 -8.68
N LEU A 185 7.99 14.18 -9.19
CA LEU A 185 7.99 15.58 -9.65
C LEU A 185 7.63 15.74 -11.12
N ASN A 186 7.37 14.66 -11.84
CA ASN A 186 6.93 14.71 -13.24
C ASN A 186 5.41 14.89 -13.30
N GLU A 187 4.95 16.01 -13.87
CA GLU A 187 3.52 16.37 -13.93
C GLU A 187 2.68 15.43 -14.81
N GLU A 188 3.29 14.73 -15.78
CA GLU A 188 2.59 13.75 -16.62
C GLU A 188 2.43 12.39 -15.92
N LEU A 189 3.42 11.97 -15.13
CA LEU A 189 3.39 10.72 -14.35
C LEU A 189 2.68 10.89 -12.99
N THR A 190 2.81 12.05 -12.36
CA THR A 190 2.23 12.37 -11.05
C THR A 190 1.54 13.73 -11.10
N PRO A 191 0.36 13.83 -11.75
CA PRO A 191 -0.36 15.11 -11.89
C PRO A 191 -0.73 15.73 -10.54
N VAL A 192 -0.93 14.90 -9.52
CA VAL A 192 -1.23 15.32 -8.15
C VAL A 192 -0.25 14.66 -7.19
N VAL A 193 0.68 15.47 -6.67
CA VAL A 193 1.65 15.01 -5.67
C VAL A 193 0.93 14.66 -4.36
N PRO A 194 1.18 13.48 -3.77
CA PRO A 194 0.58 13.06 -2.51
C PRO A 194 0.76 14.08 -1.37
N ILE A 195 -0.27 14.22 -0.54
CA ILE A 195 -0.28 15.20 0.57
C ILE A 195 0.85 14.94 1.57
N TRP A 196 1.19 13.68 1.82
CA TRP A 196 2.26 13.34 2.76
C TRP A 196 3.64 13.86 2.36
N MET A 197 3.85 14.17 1.07
CA MET A 197 5.06 14.82 0.58
C MET A 197 5.07 16.34 0.79
N ARG A 198 3.95 16.90 1.27
CA ARG A 198 3.76 18.35 1.45
C ARG A 198 3.23 18.73 2.84
N PRO A 199 3.78 18.17 3.94
CA PRO A 199 3.35 18.59 5.28
C PRO A 199 3.61 20.10 5.45
N GLY A 200 2.62 20.81 6.03
CA GLY A 200 2.67 22.28 6.09
C GLY A 200 2.48 22.96 4.73
N LYS A 201 1.90 22.24 3.73
CA LYS A 201 1.62 22.74 2.36
C LYS A 201 2.86 23.08 1.53
N GLN A 202 4.05 22.68 1.99
CA GLN A 202 5.31 22.86 1.28
C GLN A 202 5.89 21.51 0.87
N MET A 203 6.35 21.43 -0.39
CA MET A 203 6.97 20.22 -0.91
C MET A 203 8.22 19.87 -0.12
N MET A 204 8.37 18.60 0.24
CA MET A 204 9.59 18.09 0.85
C MET A 204 10.77 18.18 -0.11
N GLU A 205 11.97 18.22 0.43
CA GLU A 205 13.21 18.04 -0.33
C GLU A 205 13.79 16.66 -0.07
N MET A 206 14.41 16.09 -1.09
CA MET A 206 15.12 14.83 -1.01
C MET A 206 16.53 15.00 -1.55
N GLU A 207 17.53 14.52 -0.81
CA GLU A 207 18.95 14.71 -1.09
C GLU A 207 19.72 13.39 -0.97
N ALA A 208 20.43 13.00 -2.02
CA ALA A 208 21.45 11.96 -1.92
C ALA A 208 22.70 12.60 -1.34
N VAL A 209 23.05 12.25 -0.11
CA VAL A 209 24.29 12.73 0.55
C VAL A 209 25.50 11.99 -0.05
N ASP A 210 25.33 10.70 -0.29
CA ASP A 210 26.25 9.82 -1.00
C ASP A 210 25.46 8.63 -1.58
N ASP A 211 26.15 7.63 -2.15
CA ASP A 211 25.51 6.47 -2.80
C ASP A 211 24.65 5.61 -1.84
N LEU A 212 24.85 5.74 -0.53
CA LEU A 212 24.18 4.93 0.49
C LEU A 212 23.43 5.77 1.53
N THR A 213 23.54 7.09 1.49
CA THR A 213 22.91 7.98 2.47
C THR A 213 21.90 8.89 1.82
N ILE A 214 20.63 8.76 2.16
CA ILE A 214 19.52 9.57 1.67
C ILE A 214 18.91 10.42 2.78
N ARG A 215 18.56 11.66 2.46
CA ARG A 215 18.01 12.62 3.41
C ARG A 215 16.70 13.20 2.90
N PHE A 216 15.70 13.25 3.78
CA PHE A 216 14.41 13.89 3.56
C PHE A 216 14.30 15.12 4.47
N LYS A 217 13.86 16.25 3.91
CA LYS A 217 13.73 17.52 4.64
C LYS A 217 12.32 18.05 4.48
N PHE A 218 11.72 18.47 5.59
CA PHE A 218 10.36 19.01 5.66
C PHE A 218 10.35 20.44 6.23
N ALA A 219 9.41 21.25 5.78
CA ALA A 219 9.24 22.63 6.26
C ALA A 219 8.76 22.68 7.72
N VAL A 220 7.99 21.68 8.14
CA VAL A 220 7.44 21.52 9.50
C VAL A 220 7.90 20.19 10.10
N PRO A 221 7.88 20.02 11.43
CA PRO A 221 8.10 18.71 12.06
C PRO A 221 7.11 17.68 11.50
N TYR A 222 7.55 16.42 11.28
CA TYR A 222 6.69 15.40 10.70
C TYR A 222 6.89 14.02 11.36
N PRO A 223 6.50 13.83 12.62
CA PRO A 223 6.80 12.61 13.39
C PRO A 223 6.25 11.33 12.75
N PHE A 224 5.18 11.40 11.94
CA PHE A 224 4.57 10.25 11.28
C PHE A 224 5.30 9.80 10.01
N PHE A 225 6.35 10.49 9.56
CA PHE A 225 7.08 10.13 8.35
C PHE A 225 7.65 8.71 8.41
N ILE A 226 8.11 8.27 9.58
CA ILE A 226 8.62 6.93 9.84
C ILE A 226 7.54 5.86 9.57
N ASN A 227 6.29 6.13 9.98
CA ASN A 227 5.17 5.22 9.72
C ASN A 227 4.89 5.08 8.22
N PHE A 228 4.97 6.18 7.45
CA PHE A 228 4.84 6.13 6.00
C PHE A 228 5.92 5.28 5.34
N MET A 229 7.16 5.41 5.82
CA MET A 229 8.27 4.64 5.27
C MET A 229 8.19 3.14 5.62
N ALA A 230 7.49 2.78 6.67
CA ALA A 230 7.21 1.40 7.04
C ALA A 230 5.93 0.82 6.39
N HIS A 231 5.18 1.63 5.66
CA HIS A 231 3.91 1.27 5.04
C HIS A 231 3.97 1.39 3.50
N VAL A 232 2.82 1.46 2.86
CA VAL A 232 2.66 1.43 1.39
C VAL A 232 3.45 2.52 0.67
N GLU A 233 3.66 3.67 1.28
CA GLU A 233 4.43 4.76 0.67
C GLU A 233 5.91 4.38 0.53
N GLY A 234 6.53 3.88 1.61
CA GLY A 234 7.90 3.38 1.57
C GLY A 234 8.06 2.16 0.66
N MET A 235 7.06 1.28 0.61
CA MET A 235 7.01 0.15 -0.30
C MET A 235 6.99 0.60 -1.78
N ASN A 236 6.10 1.55 -2.12
CA ASN A 236 5.99 2.05 -3.49
C ASN A 236 7.22 2.84 -3.92
N MET A 237 7.81 3.64 -3.03
CA MET A 237 9.08 4.34 -3.28
C MET A 237 10.17 3.37 -3.70
N VAL A 238 10.37 2.32 -2.91
CA VAL A 238 11.38 1.29 -3.18
C VAL A 238 11.09 0.55 -4.49
N ALA A 239 9.88 0.02 -4.65
CA ALA A 239 9.54 -0.82 -5.80
C ALA A 239 9.55 -0.04 -7.13
N ARG A 240 9.24 1.27 -7.11
CA ARG A 240 9.22 2.15 -8.30
C ARG A 240 10.53 2.89 -8.54
N SER A 241 11.63 2.39 -8.02
CA SER A 241 12.95 3.04 -8.16
C SER A 241 13.96 2.23 -9.02
N ALA A 242 13.52 1.23 -9.78
CA ALA A 242 14.37 0.44 -10.69
C ALA A 242 14.80 1.24 -11.93
N LYS A 243 15.61 2.28 -11.74
CA LYS A 243 16.05 3.21 -12.78
C LYS A 243 16.62 2.51 -13.99
N GLN A 244 17.49 1.50 -13.82
CA GLN A 244 18.15 0.77 -14.90
C GLN A 244 17.18 0.10 -15.88
N TYR A 245 15.97 -0.18 -15.44
CA TYR A 245 14.90 -0.70 -16.29
C TYR A 245 13.96 0.40 -16.77
N MET A 246 13.43 1.19 -15.85
CA MET A 246 12.38 2.19 -16.09
C MET A 246 12.85 3.32 -17.01
N ALA A 247 14.13 3.71 -16.95
CA ALA A 247 14.71 4.74 -17.80
C ALA A 247 14.60 4.43 -19.30
N LYS A 248 14.52 3.15 -19.68
CA LYS A 248 14.33 2.70 -21.07
C LYS A 248 12.98 3.12 -21.68
N TYR A 249 12.04 3.50 -20.84
CA TYR A 249 10.67 3.91 -21.21
C TYR A 249 10.36 5.36 -20.81
N HIS A 250 11.34 6.07 -20.22
CA HIS A 250 11.14 7.43 -19.72
C HIS A 250 11.68 8.46 -20.73
N ILE A 251 10.86 9.47 -21.08
CA ILE A 251 11.16 10.47 -22.12
C ILE A 251 12.48 11.21 -21.92
N LYS A 252 12.94 11.35 -20.68
CA LYS A 252 14.20 12.03 -20.34
C LYS A 252 15.44 11.20 -20.68
N TYR A 253 15.33 9.87 -20.71
CA TYR A 253 16.47 8.96 -20.76
C TYR A 253 16.50 8.09 -22.01
N ALA A 254 15.34 7.71 -22.54
CA ALA A 254 15.25 6.87 -23.73
C ALA A 254 15.57 7.67 -24.98
N GLU A 255 16.26 7.02 -25.92
CA GLU A 255 16.44 7.58 -27.25
C GLU A 255 15.09 7.78 -27.94
N LYS A 256 14.85 8.98 -28.51
CA LYS A 256 13.55 9.38 -29.06
C LYS A 256 12.99 8.36 -30.08
N ALA A 257 13.79 7.91 -31.01
CA ALA A 257 13.37 6.96 -32.05
C ALA A 257 12.99 5.59 -31.47
N ASP A 258 13.69 5.13 -30.41
CA ASP A 258 13.40 3.89 -29.72
C ASP A 258 12.11 4.00 -28.90
N LEU A 259 11.90 5.15 -28.24
CA LEU A 259 10.69 5.43 -27.48
C LEU A 259 9.46 5.48 -28.39
N GLU A 260 9.54 6.20 -29.52
CA GLU A 260 8.49 6.29 -30.54
C GLU A 260 8.14 4.92 -31.12
N LYS A 261 9.17 4.09 -31.40
CA LYS A 261 8.96 2.71 -31.85
C LYS A 261 8.25 1.87 -30.84
N LYS A 262 8.67 1.90 -29.56
CA LYS A 262 8.01 1.16 -28.45
C LYS A 262 6.57 1.60 -28.25
N MET A 263 6.29 2.89 -28.36
CA MET A 263 4.93 3.43 -28.30
C MET A 263 4.07 2.89 -29.45
N ALA A 264 4.59 2.89 -30.66
CA ALA A 264 3.88 2.36 -31.84
C ALA A 264 3.63 0.85 -31.71
N ASP A 265 4.65 0.08 -31.34
CA ASP A 265 4.55 -1.38 -31.13
C ASP A 265 3.52 -1.74 -30.05
N GLY A 266 3.41 -0.93 -28.99
CA GLY A 266 2.46 -1.09 -27.89
C GLY A 266 1.11 -0.40 -28.09
N ASN A 267 0.89 0.29 -29.22
CA ASN A 267 -0.31 1.07 -29.52
C ASN A 267 -0.62 2.17 -28.47
N PHE A 268 0.41 2.86 -27.99
CA PHE A 268 0.29 3.99 -27.07
C PHE A 268 0.37 5.33 -27.84
N ASP A 269 -0.52 6.26 -27.49
CA ASP A 269 -0.59 7.60 -28.06
C ASP A 269 0.39 8.59 -27.39
N VAL A 270 0.78 8.32 -26.12
CA VAL A 270 1.69 9.15 -25.32
C VAL A 270 2.62 8.28 -24.47
N TRP A 271 3.83 8.79 -24.23
CA TRP A 271 4.90 8.05 -23.53
C TRP A 271 4.55 7.67 -22.09
N TRP A 272 3.87 8.54 -21.36
CA TRP A 272 3.55 8.31 -19.95
C TRP A 272 2.50 7.20 -19.75
N LYS A 273 1.60 7.00 -20.72
CA LYS A 273 0.68 5.84 -20.69
C LYS A 273 1.46 4.54 -20.86
N MET A 274 2.38 4.49 -21.84
CA MET A 274 3.27 3.34 -22.02
C MET A 274 4.13 3.11 -20.77
N PHE A 275 4.73 4.16 -20.21
CA PHE A 275 5.53 4.06 -18.99
C PHE A 275 4.71 3.48 -17.84
N ASN A 276 3.51 3.98 -17.61
CA ASN A 276 2.62 3.50 -16.55
C ASN A 276 2.14 2.07 -16.77
N ASP A 277 2.02 1.60 -18.01
CA ASP A 277 1.66 0.22 -18.32
C ASP A 277 2.84 -0.73 -18.12
N VAL A 278 3.97 -0.46 -18.78
CA VAL A 278 5.16 -1.33 -18.76
C VAL A 278 5.84 -1.34 -17.41
N CYS A 279 5.93 -0.18 -16.76
CA CYS A 279 6.50 0.00 -15.43
C CYS A 279 5.44 -0.06 -14.32
N ASN A 280 4.29 -0.69 -14.60
CA ASN A 280 3.20 -0.78 -13.64
C ASN A 280 3.60 -1.57 -12.42
N ILE A 281 3.67 -0.85 -11.30
CA ILE A 281 3.89 -1.41 -9.98
C ILE A 281 2.75 -0.95 -9.09
N SER A 282 2.01 -1.92 -8.59
CA SER A 282 0.96 -1.70 -7.62
C SER A 282 1.24 -2.51 -6.36
N ASN A 283 1.15 -1.86 -5.21
CA ASN A 283 1.42 -2.49 -3.92
C ASN A 283 2.79 -3.21 -3.86
N GLY A 284 3.83 -2.57 -4.40
CA GLY A 284 5.21 -3.04 -4.33
C GLY A 284 5.58 -4.14 -5.32
N MET A 285 4.72 -4.46 -6.31
CA MET A 285 4.97 -5.54 -7.25
C MET A 285 4.43 -5.26 -8.65
N THR A 286 4.98 -5.96 -9.65
CA THR A 286 4.38 -6.09 -10.97
C THR A 286 3.63 -7.42 -11.11
N LEU A 287 2.48 -7.40 -11.76
CA LEU A 287 1.70 -8.60 -12.13
C LEU A 287 1.77 -8.90 -13.62
N ASN A 288 2.36 -8.04 -14.42
CA ASN A 288 2.26 -8.08 -15.87
C ASN A 288 3.59 -8.12 -16.59
N ASN A 289 4.68 -7.76 -15.92
CA ASN A 289 5.99 -7.60 -16.57
C ASN A 289 7.08 -8.42 -15.87
N PRO A 290 7.43 -9.63 -16.39
CA PRO A 290 8.49 -10.47 -15.82
C PRO A 290 9.90 -9.86 -15.89
N ASP A 291 10.13 -8.91 -16.80
CA ASP A 291 11.44 -8.26 -16.97
C ASP A 291 11.67 -7.14 -15.94
N MET A 292 10.64 -6.73 -15.22
CA MET A 292 10.74 -5.68 -14.20
C MET A 292 11.56 -6.15 -13.00
N PRO A 293 12.71 -5.55 -12.69
CA PRO A 293 13.50 -5.93 -11.52
C PRO A 293 12.79 -5.64 -10.20
N THR A 294 13.09 -6.45 -9.18
CA THR A 294 12.57 -6.29 -7.82
C THR A 294 13.65 -6.55 -6.78
N ILE A 295 13.46 -6.04 -5.56
CA ILE A 295 14.25 -6.41 -4.38
C ILE A 295 13.48 -7.33 -3.43
N ALA A 296 12.23 -7.68 -3.77
CA ALA A 296 11.37 -8.57 -3.01
C ALA A 296 11.87 -10.03 -3.05
N PRO A 297 11.41 -10.92 -2.15
CA PRO A 297 11.87 -12.32 -2.09
C PRO A 297 11.54 -13.12 -3.35
N PHE A 298 10.51 -12.72 -4.09
CA PHE A 298 10.10 -13.37 -5.32
C PHE A 298 10.04 -12.37 -6.48
N LYS A 299 10.35 -12.81 -7.69
CA LYS A 299 10.17 -12.07 -8.94
C LYS A 299 9.15 -12.77 -9.83
N LEU A 300 8.41 -12.02 -10.63
CA LEU A 300 7.48 -12.59 -11.61
C LEU A 300 8.29 -13.36 -12.65
N LYS A 301 7.94 -14.64 -12.85
CA LYS A 301 8.52 -15.51 -13.86
C LYS A 301 7.64 -15.60 -15.09
N GLU A 302 6.34 -15.78 -14.86
CA GLU A 302 5.39 -16.08 -15.93
C GLU A 302 4.01 -15.46 -15.62
N LYS A 303 3.41 -14.88 -16.66
CA LYS A 303 2.03 -14.43 -16.70
C LYS A 303 1.25 -15.34 -17.65
N THR A 304 0.25 -16.04 -17.10
CA THR A 304 -0.77 -16.75 -17.89
C THR A 304 -2.12 -16.05 -17.79
N THR A 305 -3.11 -16.50 -18.54
CA THR A 305 -4.49 -16.01 -18.47
C THR A 305 -5.17 -16.32 -17.13
N SER A 306 -4.71 -17.36 -16.42
CA SER A 306 -5.34 -17.86 -15.18
C SER A 306 -4.44 -17.84 -13.97
N ALA A 307 -3.17 -17.44 -14.09
CA ALA A 307 -2.25 -17.42 -12.97
C ALA A 307 -1.10 -16.41 -13.14
N ARG A 308 -0.46 -16.09 -12.02
CA ARG A 308 0.88 -15.48 -11.96
C ARG A 308 1.80 -16.43 -11.22
N ILE A 309 2.93 -16.73 -11.84
CA ILE A 309 3.94 -17.62 -11.27
C ILE A 309 5.18 -16.79 -10.95
N PHE A 310 5.56 -16.83 -9.70
CA PHE A 310 6.75 -16.14 -9.20
C PHE A 310 7.80 -17.17 -8.78
N GLU A 311 9.05 -16.85 -9.04
CA GLU A 311 10.19 -17.64 -8.61
C GLU A 311 11.04 -16.85 -7.61
N ARG A 312 11.88 -17.56 -6.87
CA ARG A 312 12.83 -17.00 -5.92
C ARG A 312 13.73 -15.95 -6.58
N ASN A 313 13.89 -14.80 -5.91
CA ASN A 313 14.86 -13.77 -6.32
C ASN A 313 16.29 -14.23 -6.00
N PRO A 314 17.18 -14.42 -6.98
CA PRO A 314 18.56 -14.90 -6.73
C PRO A 314 19.43 -13.89 -5.97
N TYR A 315 19.06 -12.60 -5.99
CA TYR A 315 19.77 -11.53 -5.29
C TYR A 315 19.03 -11.05 -4.04
N TYR A 316 18.12 -11.89 -3.49
CA TYR A 316 17.42 -11.50 -2.27
C TYR A 316 18.41 -11.36 -1.11
N TRP A 317 18.30 -10.26 -0.38
CA TRP A 317 19.32 -9.70 0.50
C TRP A 317 19.25 -10.14 1.96
N LYS A 318 18.38 -11.12 2.29
CA LYS A 318 18.20 -11.62 3.65
C LYS A 318 18.66 -13.07 3.78
N VAL A 319 19.12 -13.40 4.98
CA VAL A 319 19.54 -14.74 5.36
C VAL A 319 18.89 -15.16 6.68
N ASP A 320 18.90 -16.45 6.99
CA ASP A 320 18.59 -16.96 8.32
C ASP A 320 19.83 -16.97 9.23
N PRO A 321 19.70 -17.33 10.53
CA PRO A 321 20.85 -17.42 11.46
C PRO A 321 21.94 -18.40 11.05
N ASP A 322 21.63 -19.42 10.25
CA ASP A 322 22.62 -20.41 9.73
C ASP A 322 23.27 -19.93 8.41
N GLY A 323 22.95 -18.71 7.95
CA GLY A 323 23.48 -18.12 6.71
C GLY A 323 22.81 -18.63 5.43
N ASN A 324 21.68 -19.31 5.49
CA ASN A 324 20.94 -19.72 4.30
C ASN A 324 20.24 -18.51 3.67
N GLN A 325 20.45 -18.29 2.35
CA GLN A 325 19.76 -17.20 1.62
C GLN A 325 18.27 -17.47 1.52
N LEU A 326 17.44 -16.55 1.99
CA LEU A 326 15.97 -16.62 1.89
C LEU A 326 15.47 -16.24 0.47
N PRO A 327 14.21 -16.52 0.11
CA PRO A 327 13.20 -17.28 0.85
C PRO A 327 13.46 -18.81 0.79
N TYR A 328 12.83 -19.60 1.68
CA TYR A 328 12.91 -21.07 1.60
C TYR A 328 12.05 -21.66 0.50
N ILE A 329 10.88 -21.06 0.23
CA ILE A 329 9.94 -21.50 -0.82
C ILE A 329 10.53 -21.23 -2.20
N ASP A 330 10.37 -22.19 -3.13
CA ASP A 330 10.87 -22.07 -4.49
C ASP A 330 9.96 -21.23 -5.39
N THR A 331 8.66 -21.42 -5.25
CA THR A 331 7.67 -20.84 -6.18
C THR A 331 6.44 -20.34 -5.43
N LEU A 332 5.92 -19.19 -5.86
CA LEU A 332 4.61 -18.72 -5.48
C LEU A 332 3.71 -18.77 -6.72
N ASN A 333 2.63 -19.56 -6.67
CA ASN A 333 1.65 -19.68 -7.73
C ASN A 333 0.33 -19.07 -7.27
N ILE A 334 -0.10 -18.01 -7.93
CA ILE A 334 -1.32 -17.27 -7.61
C ILE A 334 -2.31 -17.47 -8.75
N ALA A 335 -3.34 -18.27 -8.50
CA ALA A 335 -4.42 -18.47 -9.45
C ALA A 335 -5.36 -17.26 -9.52
N PHE A 336 -5.92 -16.99 -10.68
CA PHE A 336 -6.99 -16.02 -10.86
C PHE A 336 -8.34 -16.69 -10.97
N VAL A 337 -9.32 -16.11 -10.30
CA VAL A 337 -10.72 -16.47 -10.42
C VAL A 337 -11.56 -15.21 -10.49
N GLU A 338 -12.70 -15.29 -11.16
CA GLU A 338 -13.59 -14.14 -11.31
C GLU A 338 -14.53 -13.95 -10.11
N LYS A 339 -14.80 -15.04 -9.37
CA LYS A 339 -15.81 -15.07 -8.29
C LYS A 339 -15.27 -15.65 -7.00
N GLY A 340 -15.72 -15.09 -5.88
CA GLY A 340 -15.39 -15.58 -4.54
C GLY A 340 -15.79 -17.03 -4.28
N GLU A 341 -16.92 -17.48 -4.83
CA GLU A 341 -17.38 -18.87 -4.69
C GLU A 341 -16.39 -19.87 -5.29
N VAL A 342 -15.70 -19.51 -6.38
CA VAL A 342 -14.65 -20.34 -6.97
C VAL A 342 -13.44 -20.40 -6.07
N ALA A 343 -13.02 -19.25 -5.49
CA ALA A 343 -11.94 -19.21 -4.51
C ALA A 343 -12.26 -20.07 -3.28
N ASN A 344 -13.49 -19.99 -2.75
CA ASN A 344 -13.97 -20.80 -1.64
C ASN A 344 -13.93 -22.31 -1.95
N ALA A 345 -14.34 -22.70 -3.18
CA ALA A 345 -14.27 -24.09 -3.63
C ALA A 345 -12.83 -24.59 -3.78
N MET A 346 -11.90 -23.73 -4.20
CA MET A 346 -10.47 -24.06 -4.28
C MET A 346 -9.88 -24.35 -2.90
N VAL A 347 -10.23 -23.56 -1.88
CA VAL A 347 -9.84 -23.85 -0.49
C VAL A 347 -10.42 -25.17 -0.03
N ALA A 348 -11.74 -25.35 -0.14
CA ALA A 348 -12.44 -26.55 0.32
C ALA A 348 -11.90 -27.83 -0.33
N SER A 349 -11.43 -27.75 -1.59
CA SER A 349 -10.84 -28.87 -2.32
C SER A 349 -9.32 -29.04 -2.13
N GLY A 350 -8.69 -28.26 -1.25
CA GLY A 350 -7.25 -28.37 -0.98
C GLY A 350 -6.36 -27.93 -2.16
N LYS A 351 -6.79 -26.95 -2.95
CA LYS A 351 -5.95 -26.36 -4.02
C LYS A 351 -5.13 -25.17 -3.56
N ILE A 352 -5.47 -24.59 -2.40
CA ILE A 352 -4.82 -23.45 -1.77
C ILE A 352 -4.16 -23.90 -0.48
N ASN A 353 -2.89 -23.57 -0.31
CA ASN A 353 -2.11 -23.89 0.89
C ASN A 353 -1.58 -22.67 1.64
N PHE A 354 -1.78 -21.47 1.09
CA PHE A 354 -1.44 -20.23 1.78
C PHE A 354 -2.30 -19.06 1.25
N GLN A 355 -3.06 -18.44 2.13
CA GLN A 355 -3.79 -17.21 1.82
C GLN A 355 -3.99 -16.42 3.10
N ALA A 356 -3.49 -15.19 3.14
CA ALA A 356 -3.63 -14.29 4.28
C ALA A 356 -4.31 -12.99 3.83
N GLY A 357 -5.51 -12.75 4.37
CA GLY A 357 -6.25 -11.51 4.23
C GLY A 357 -7.02 -11.30 2.90
N PHE A 358 -8.07 -10.51 2.98
CA PHE A 358 -8.87 -9.89 1.92
C PHE A 358 -9.67 -10.81 0.98
N VAL A 359 -9.39 -12.10 0.90
CA VAL A 359 -10.07 -13.01 -0.03
C VAL A 359 -11.23 -13.71 0.64
N PHE A 360 -11.12 -14.01 1.92
CA PHE A 360 -12.03 -14.88 2.65
C PHE A 360 -12.70 -14.18 3.83
N SER A 361 -14.00 -14.36 3.98
CA SER A 361 -14.77 -13.80 5.09
C SER A 361 -15.18 -14.85 6.13
N LEU A 362 -15.58 -14.36 7.30
CA LEU A 362 -16.13 -15.18 8.37
C LEU A 362 -17.41 -15.93 7.97
N ALA A 363 -18.17 -15.45 6.99
CA ALA A 363 -19.37 -16.15 6.49
C ALA A 363 -19.04 -17.57 6.00
N ASN A 364 -17.87 -17.76 5.40
CA ASN A 364 -17.41 -19.03 4.86
C ASN A 364 -16.51 -19.84 5.83
N TYR A 365 -16.25 -19.34 7.02
CA TYR A 365 -15.40 -20.00 8.01
C TYR A 365 -15.84 -21.45 8.33
N PRO A 366 -17.15 -21.79 8.51
CA PRO A 366 -17.57 -23.16 8.73
C PRO A 366 -17.22 -24.10 7.56
N LEU A 367 -17.30 -23.61 6.30
CA LEU A 367 -16.92 -24.38 5.12
C LEU A 367 -15.43 -24.73 5.16
N TYR A 368 -14.57 -23.76 5.49
CA TYR A 368 -13.12 -23.98 5.54
C TYR A 368 -12.75 -24.94 6.67
N LYS A 369 -13.32 -24.76 7.86
CA LYS A 369 -13.07 -25.64 9.03
C LYS A 369 -13.46 -27.08 8.76
N LYS A 370 -14.60 -27.32 8.13
CA LYS A 370 -15.09 -28.66 7.79
C LYS A 370 -14.12 -29.41 6.87
N ASN A 371 -13.41 -28.70 6.00
CA ASN A 371 -12.57 -29.31 4.97
C ASN A 371 -11.07 -29.31 5.32
N GLU A 372 -10.65 -28.85 6.51
CA GLU A 372 -9.23 -28.77 6.91
C GLU A 372 -8.46 -30.08 6.71
N ALA A 373 -9.02 -31.21 7.18
CA ALA A 373 -8.32 -32.50 7.11
C ALA A 373 -8.18 -33.02 5.67
N ALA A 374 -9.25 -32.93 4.87
CA ALA A 374 -9.25 -33.34 3.49
C ALA A 374 -8.40 -32.43 2.60
N GLY A 375 -8.43 -31.13 2.85
CA GLY A 375 -7.71 -30.12 2.09
C GLY A 375 -6.25 -29.92 2.56
N LYS A 376 -5.80 -30.64 3.59
CA LYS A 376 -4.42 -30.54 4.11
C LYS A 376 -3.99 -29.11 4.46
N TYR A 377 -4.88 -28.37 5.13
CA TYR A 377 -4.59 -27.02 5.63
C TYR A 377 -5.19 -26.82 7.03
N LYS A 378 -4.86 -25.69 7.66
CA LYS A 378 -5.46 -25.17 8.88
C LYS A 378 -6.05 -23.79 8.61
N VAL A 379 -7.18 -23.49 9.24
CA VAL A 379 -7.75 -22.14 9.25
C VAL A 379 -7.36 -21.46 10.56
N ARG A 380 -6.68 -20.33 10.45
CA ARG A 380 -6.35 -19.44 11.56
C ARG A 380 -7.24 -18.21 11.49
N LEU A 381 -7.57 -17.63 12.64
CA LEU A 381 -8.34 -16.39 12.70
C LEU A 381 -7.41 -15.26 13.13
N PHE A 382 -7.20 -14.30 12.25
CA PHE A 382 -6.38 -13.13 12.50
C PHE A 382 -7.26 -11.91 12.68
N LYS A 383 -6.93 -11.04 13.65
CA LYS A 383 -7.64 -9.78 13.88
C LYS A 383 -7.48 -8.86 12.67
N THR A 384 -8.55 -8.15 12.31
CA THR A 384 -8.49 -7.14 11.27
C THR A 384 -8.16 -5.77 11.86
N PRO A 385 -7.50 -4.86 11.12
CA PRO A 385 -7.29 -3.48 11.55
C PRO A 385 -8.50 -2.58 11.28
N GLU A 386 -9.62 -3.17 10.90
CA GLU A 386 -10.85 -2.45 10.60
C GLU A 386 -11.60 -2.20 11.90
N SER A 387 -11.77 -0.94 12.28
CA SER A 387 -12.53 -0.60 13.49
C SER A 387 -14.00 -0.97 13.37
N THR A 388 -14.54 -0.98 12.14
CA THR A 388 -15.85 -1.56 11.83
C THR A 388 -15.83 -2.19 10.44
N ALA A 389 -16.48 -3.36 10.30
CA ALA A 389 -16.58 -4.09 9.03
C ALA A 389 -17.34 -3.32 7.96
N LEU A 390 -18.27 -2.47 8.39
CA LEU A 390 -19.04 -1.61 7.50
C LEU A 390 -19.45 -0.33 8.23
N MET A 391 -19.31 0.79 7.55
CA MET A 391 -19.85 2.08 7.95
C MET A 391 -20.76 2.64 6.87
N LEU A 392 -21.80 3.34 7.29
CA LEU A 392 -22.68 4.11 6.43
C LEU A 392 -22.13 5.52 6.29
N MET A 393 -22.12 6.03 5.08
CA MET A 393 -21.50 7.32 4.69
C MET A 393 -22.51 8.22 3.98
N PRO A 394 -23.44 8.91 4.70
CA PRO A 394 -24.30 9.92 4.09
C PRO A 394 -23.43 11.07 3.56
N ASN A 395 -23.58 11.41 2.29
CA ASN A 395 -22.79 12.47 1.65
C ASN A 395 -23.28 13.85 2.07
N GLN A 396 -22.59 14.45 3.02
CA GLN A 396 -22.91 15.76 3.59
C GLN A 396 -22.55 16.92 2.65
N THR A 397 -22.03 16.61 1.46
CA THR A 397 -21.68 17.56 0.40
C THR A 397 -22.41 17.26 -0.91
N CYS A 398 -23.43 16.38 -0.91
CA CYS A 398 -24.12 15.94 -2.13
C CYS A 398 -24.75 17.12 -2.90
N LYS A 399 -24.98 16.91 -4.20
CA LYS A 399 -25.48 17.94 -5.13
C LYS A 399 -26.90 18.40 -4.80
N ASP A 400 -27.79 17.49 -4.38
CA ASP A 400 -29.15 17.81 -3.95
C ASP A 400 -29.11 18.56 -2.61
N GLU A 401 -29.46 19.84 -2.63
CA GLU A 401 -29.40 20.73 -1.45
C GLU A 401 -30.34 20.35 -0.32
N VAL A 402 -31.54 19.83 -0.64
CA VAL A 402 -32.50 19.41 0.39
C VAL A 402 -31.97 18.15 1.09
N LEU A 403 -31.48 17.19 0.31
CA LEU A 403 -30.91 15.97 0.83
C LEU A 403 -29.61 16.26 1.62
N ARG A 404 -28.77 17.15 1.11
CA ARG A 404 -27.55 17.62 1.79
C ARG A 404 -27.84 18.17 3.18
N LYS A 405 -28.84 19.06 3.31
CA LYS A 405 -29.26 19.61 4.60
C LYS A 405 -29.75 18.53 5.57
N ILE A 406 -30.47 17.52 5.07
CA ILE A 406 -30.91 16.38 5.87
C ILE A 406 -29.68 15.57 6.36
N PHE A 407 -28.73 15.28 5.49
CA PHE A 407 -27.52 14.52 5.83
C PHE A 407 -26.57 15.28 6.77
N GLN A 408 -26.53 16.61 6.69
CA GLN A 408 -25.75 17.47 7.60
C GLN A 408 -26.34 17.55 9.00
N GLU A 409 -27.64 17.27 9.16
CA GLU A 409 -28.29 17.30 10.47
C GLU A 409 -27.86 16.09 11.33
N VAL A 410 -27.24 16.35 12.47
CA VAL A 410 -26.70 15.27 13.36
C VAL A 410 -27.80 14.32 13.81
N ARG A 411 -29.00 14.81 14.08
CA ARG A 411 -30.15 13.97 14.49
C ARG A 411 -30.52 12.94 13.43
N PHE A 412 -30.35 13.27 12.14
CA PHE A 412 -30.54 12.30 11.05
C PHE A 412 -29.55 11.15 11.19
N ARG A 413 -28.25 11.46 11.36
CA ARG A 413 -27.21 10.44 11.50
C ARG A 413 -27.37 9.59 12.78
N GLN A 414 -27.79 10.23 13.87
CA GLN A 414 -28.15 9.51 15.12
C GLN A 414 -29.36 8.58 14.90
N ALA A 415 -30.39 9.05 14.16
CA ALA A 415 -31.54 8.22 13.84
C ALA A 415 -31.16 7.02 12.97
N LEU A 416 -30.29 7.19 11.96
CA LEU A 416 -29.76 6.09 11.18
C LEU A 416 -29.02 5.09 12.09
N SER A 417 -28.23 5.57 13.04
CA SER A 417 -27.49 4.70 13.97
C SER A 417 -28.41 3.88 14.88
N TYR A 418 -29.44 4.50 15.46
CA TYR A 418 -30.44 3.81 16.26
C TYR A 418 -31.30 2.82 15.46
N ALA A 419 -31.47 3.06 14.16
CA ALA A 419 -32.22 2.15 13.28
C ALA A 419 -31.43 0.88 12.93
N MET A 420 -30.11 0.85 13.12
CA MET A 420 -29.25 -0.31 12.80
C MET A 420 -29.36 -1.40 13.85
N ASP A 421 -29.93 -2.56 13.47
CA ASP A 421 -29.94 -3.80 14.26
C ASP A 421 -28.58 -4.50 14.10
N ARG A 422 -27.62 -4.07 14.90
CA ARG A 422 -26.23 -4.57 14.85
C ARG A 422 -26.09 -6.01 15.29
N ASP A 423 -26.98 -6.50 16.16
CA ASP A 423 -26.96 -7.90 16.59
C ASP A 423 -27.40 -8.82 15.44
N THR A 424 -28.50 -8.47 14.76
CA THR A 424 -28.93 -9.21 13.54
C THR A 424 -27.86 -9.16 12.46
N PHE A 425 -27.22 -8.00 12.26
CA PHE A 425 -26.13 -7.82 11.31
C PHE A 425 -24.94 -8.74 11.65
N ASN A 426 -24.52 -8.76 12.92
CA ASN A 426 -23.42 -9.61 13.41
C ASN A 426 -23.71 -11.10 13.25
N GLN A 427 -24.90 -11.54 13.64
CA GLN A 427 -25.29 -12.96 13.52
C GLN A 427 -25.34 -13.40 12.05
N SER A 428 -25.95 -12.59 11.19
CA SER A 428 -26.17 -12.95 9.79
C SER A 428 -24.89 -12.96 8.94
N LEU A 429 -23.96 -12.04 9.19
CA LEU A 429 -22.79 -11.83 8.35
C LEU A 429 -21.48 -12.33 8.98
N PHE A 430 -21.39 -12.34 10.31
CA PHE A 430 -20.14 -12.60 11.03
C PHE A 430 -20.24 -13.70 12.10
N GLN A 431 -21.26 -14.55 12.04
CA GLN A 431 -21.47 -15.69 12.93
C GLN A 431 -21.51 -15.28 14.44
N GLY A 432 -21.88 -14.03 14.72
CA GLY A 432 -21.88 -13.50 16.11
C GLY A 432 -20.48 -13.23 16.68
N LEU A 433 -19.42 -13.29 15.90
CA LEU A 433 -18.04 -13.16 16.37
C LEU A 433 -17.56 -11.71 16.52
N GLY A 434 -18.33 -10.75 16.05
CA GLY A 434 -18.01 -9.33 16.16
C GLY A 434 -18.68 -8.67 17.37
N VAL A 435 -18.43 -7.36 17.50
CA VAL A 435 -19.00 -6.51 18.56
C VAL A 435 -19.70 -5.32 17.89
N PRO A 436 -20.93 -4.94 18.32
CA PRO A 436 -21.57 -3.69 17.93
C PRO A 436 -20.73 -2.47 18.27
N VAL A 437 -20.38 -1.65 17.27
CA VAL A 437 -19.48 -0.50 17.45
C VAL A 437 -19.82 0.65 16.51
N GLN A 438 -19.27 1.84 16.79
CA GLN A 438 -19.13 2.94 15.83
C GLN A 438 -17.78 2.89 15.12
N THR A 439 -17.65 3.70 14.07
CA THR A 439 -16.36 3.95 13.42
C THR A 439 -15.43 4.64 14.42
N HIS A 440 -14.29 4.01 14.68
CA HIS A 440 -13.31 4.44 15.69
C HIS A 440 -11.89 4.02 15.23
N VAL A 441 -10.94 3.94 16.11
CA VAL A 441 -9.68 3.20 15.96
C VAL A 441 -9.79 1.83 16.60
N ILE A 442 -8.87 0.92 16.29
CA ILE A 442 -8.87 -0.43 16.86
C ILE A 442 -8.59 -0.41 18.36
N GLU A 443 -9.05 -1.44 19.08
CA GLU A 443 -9.03 -1.53 20.56
C GLU A 443 -7.64 -1.35 21.19
N ASN A 444 -6.59 -1.84 20.54
CA ASN A 444 -5.21 -1.72 21.05
C ASN A 444 -4.50 -0.41 20.64
N SER A 445 -5.20 0.52 20.01
CA SER A 445 -4.66 1.85 19.69
C SER A 445 -4.49 2.70 20.95
N LYS A 446 -3.40 3.44 21.06
CA LYS A 446 -3.20 4.43 22.14
C LYS A 446 -4.20 5.59 22.14
N TYR A 447 -4.91 5.76 21.03
CA TYR A 447 -5.97 6.76 20.87
C TYR A 447 -7.36 6.22 21.28
N PHE A 448 -7.51 4.92 21.51
CA PHE A 448 -8.79 4.27 21.77
C PHE A 448 -9.50 4.86 22.99
N VAL A 449 -10.83 5.08 22.87
CA VAL A 449 -11.73 5.53 23.93
C VAL A 449 -13.04 4.76 23.78
N LYS A 450 -13.33 3.87 24.72
CA LYS A 450 -14.47 2.95 24.66
C LYS A 450 -15.82 3.68 24.56
N GLU A 451 -15.98 4.78 25.27
CA GLU A 451 -17.20 5.58 25.28
C GLU A 451 -17.52 6.18 23.91
N TYR A 452 -16.47 6.52 23.12
CA TYR A 452 -16.64 7.04 21.77
C TYR A 452 -17.03 5.92 20.80
N GLU A 453 -16.43 4.75 20.92
CA GLU A 453 -16.79 3.58 20.14
C GLU A 453 -18.23 3.12 20.37
N GLN A 454 -18.75 3.31 21.58
CA GLN A 454 -20.09 2.87 22.00
C GLN A 454 -21.18 3.96 21.87
N ALA A 455 -20.84 5.15 21.33
CA ALA A 455 -21.81 6.24 21.17
C ALA A 455 -22.93 5.86 20.18
N PHE A 456 -24.19 6.00 20.59
CA PHE A 456 -25.38 5.73 19.74
C PHE A 456 -25.45 4.31 19.13
N VAL A 457 -24.80 3.31 19.71
CA VAL A 457 -24.75 1.92 19.18
C VAL A 457 -26.07 1.15 19.42
N LYS A 458 -26.83 1.55 20.44
CA LYS A 458 -28.08 0.87 20.81
C LYS A 458 -29.08 0.81 19.65
N TYR A 459 -29.69 -0.35 19.43
CA TYR A 459 -30.83 -0.48 18.51
C TYR A 459 -32.10 0.06 19.18
N ASP A 460 -32.72 1.10 18.60
CA ASP A 460 -33.90 1.74 19.16
C ASP A 460 -34.72 2.43 18.05
N VAL A 461 -35.60 1.67 17.42
CA VAL A 461 -36.47 2.17 16.32
C VAL A 461 -37.38 3.31 16.77
N ALA A 462 -37.83 3.30 18.06
CA ALA A 462 -38.69 4.37 18.58
C ALA A 462 -37.92 5.69 18.70
N ALA A 463 -36.71 5.65 19.26
CA ALA A 463 -35.83 6.82 19.32
C ALA A 463 -35.46 7.33 17.94
N ALA A 464 -35.15 6.44 16.97
CA ALA A 464 -34.89 6.81 15.61
C ALA A 464 -36.05 7.54 14.93
N ASN A 465 -37.28 7.00 15.05
CA ASN A 465 -38.47 7.64 14.54
C ASN A 465 -38.71 9.01 15.16
N LYS A 466 -38.56 9.11 16.51
CA LYS A 466 -38.72 10.39 17.21
C LYS A 466 -37.75 11.46 16.69
N LEU A 467 -36.47 11.13 16.52
CA LEU A 467 -35.48 12.08 15.99
C LEU A 467 -35.84 12.55 14.59
N LEU A 468 -36.29 11.66 13.71
CA LEU A 468 -36.71 12.00 12.34
C LEU A 468 -37.96 12.87 12.35
N ASP A 469 -38.93 12.61 13.25
CA ASP A 469 -40.14 13.41 13.39
C ASP A 469 -39.80 14.80 13.95
N ASP A 470 -38.95 14.90 14.97
CA ASP A 470 -38.46 16.16 15.55
C ASP A 470 -37.70 17.06 14.54
N MET A 471 -37.19 16.44 13.45
CA MET A 471 -36.57 17.16 12.31
C MET A 471 -37.57 17.67 11.28
N GLY A 472 -38.88 17.41 11.46
CA GLY A 472 -39.93 17.76 10.48
C GLY A 472 -40.01 16.77 9.31
N LEU A 473 -39.48 15.55 9.45
CA LEU A 473 -39.64 14.45 8.52
C LEU A 473 -40.79 13.50 8.96
N ASP A 474 -41.82 14.06 9.59
CA ASP A 474 -42.96 13.34 10.16
C ASP A 474 -44.01 12.96 9.11
N LYS A 475 -44.09 13.67 7.98
CA LYS A 475 -45.03 13.41 6.87
C LYS A 475 -44.68 12.15 6.11
N ARG A 476 -45.72 11.40 5.70
CA ARG A 476 -45.59 10.14 4.93
C ARG A 476 -46.42 10.22 3.65
N ASP A 477 -45.95 9.54 2.62
CA ASP A 477 -46.76 9.33 1.40
C ASP A 477 -47.73 8.13 1.56
N ALA A 478 -48.45 7.82 0.48
CA ALA A 478 -49.43 6.73 0.46
C ALA A 478 -48.83 5.36 0.70
N GLN A 479 -47.51 5.16 0.45
CA GLN A 479 -46.76 3.93 0.73
C GLN A 479 -46.08 3.96 2.11
N LYS A 480 -46.38 4.96 2.95
CA LYS A 480 -45.84 5.17 4.32
C LYS A 480 -44.36 5.53 4.39
N PHE A 481 -43.75 5.94 3.28
CA PHE A 481 -42.39 6.47 3.32
C PHE A 481 -42.36 7.96 3.70
N ARG A 482 -41.31 8.39 4.37
CA ARG A 482 -41.11 9.78 4.80
C ARG A 482 -40.96 10.72 3.61
N LEU A 483 -41.53 11.92 3.76
CA LEU A 483 -41.37 13.01 2.80
C LEU A 483 -40.29 13.98 3.25
N ARG A 484 -39.57 14.53 2.28
CA ARG A 484 -38.65 15.65 2.44
C ARG A 484 -39.41 16.96 2.64
N PRO A 485 -38.75 18.05 3.13
CA PRO A 485 -39.38 19.36 3.25
C PRO A 485 -39.98 19.93 1.95
N ASP A 486 -39.43 19.52 0.79
CA ASP A 486 -39.92 19.91 -0.56
C ASP A 486 -41.10 19.04 -1.04
N GLY A 487 -41.62 18.15 -0.20
CA GLY A 487 -42.78 17.29 -0.49
C GLY A 487 -42.43 16.01 -1.27
N LYS A 488 -41.24 15.84 -1.74
CA LYS A 488 -40.82 14.58 -2.40
C LYS A 488 -40.55 13.48 -1.38
N ARG A 489 -40.63 12.23 -1.82
CA ARG A 489 -40.22 11.07 -0.99
C ARG A 489 -38.73 11.17 -0.62
N LEU A 490 -38.42 10.89 0.62
CA LEU A 490 -37.04 10.76 1.07
C LEU A 490 -36.49 9.39 0.66
N VAL A 491 -35.71 9.38 -0.40
CA VAL A 491 -35.04 8.20 -0.94
C VAL A 491 -33.56 8.27 -0.64
N ILE A 492 -33.00 7.16 -0.14
CA ILE A 492 -31.54 6.98 0.05
C ILE A 492 -31.05 6.12 -1.11
N ASN A 493 -30.29 6.71 -2.04
CA ASN A 493 -29.61 5.99 -3.11
C ASN A 493 -28.28 5.47 -2.56
N LEU A 494 -28.26 4.19 -2.11
CA LEU A 494 -27.10 3.55 -1.53
C LEU A 494 -26.29 2.91 -2.65
N THR A 495 -25.17 3.55 -3.00
CA THR A 495 -24.24 3.11 -4.04
C THR A 495 -23.02 2.46 -3.43
N TYR A 496 -22.61 1.28 -3.94
CA TYR A 496 -21.46 0.54 -3.43
C TYR A 496 -20.82 -0.35 -4.49
N THR A 497 -19.60 -0.81 -4.21
CA THR A 497 -18.94 -1.86 -4.99
C THR A 497 -18.79 -3.12 -4.13
N PRO A 498 -19.09 -4.33 -4.64
CA PRO A 498 -19.05 -5.57 -3.87
C PRO A 498 -17.61 -6.09 -3.72
N SER A 499 -16.74 -5.28 -3.10
CA SER A 499 -15.32 -5.59 -2.88
C SER A 499 -15.05 -6.68 -1.83
N LYS A 500 -16.05 -6.97 -0.98
CA LYS A 500 -16.05 -8.10 -0.04
C LYS A 500 -17.35 -8.90 -0.22
N ASP A 501 -17.31 -10.19 -0.02
CA ASP A 501 -18.39 -11.13 -0.31
C ASP A 501 -19.68 -10.89 0.51
N TYR A 502 -19.58 -10.26 1.68
CA TYR A 502 -20.75 -9.93 2.52
C TYR A 502 -21.45 -8.61 2.15
N LEU A 503 -20.88 -7.76 1.29
CA LEU A 503 -21.40 -6.39 1.06
C LEU A 503 -22.79 -6.36 0.42
N ASN A 504 -23.10 -7.29 -0.48
CA ASN A 504 -24.44 -7.37 -1.04
C ASN A 504 -25.51 -7.70 0.02
N ALA A 505 -25.24 -8.69 0.87
CA ALA A 505 -26.13 -9.07 1.97
C ALA A 505 -26.22 -7.94 3.03
N ALA A 506 -25.13 -7.25 3.30
CA ALA A 506 -25.10 -6.09 4.18
C ALA A 506 -25.99 -4.95 3.68
N ALA A 507 -25.94 -4.64 2.38
CA ALA A 507 -26.77 -3.60 1.77
C ALA A 507 -28.26 -3.92 1.86
N GLU A 508 -28.65 -5.17 1.66
CA GLU A 508 -30.06 -5.59 1.83
C GLU A 508 -30.52 -5.48 3.29
N LEU A 509 -29.69 -5.85 4.28
CA LEU A 509 -30.00 -5.66 5.70
C LEU A 509 -30.16 -4.18 6.05
N ILE A 510 -29.28 -3.31 5.55
CA ILE A 510 -29.38 -1.85 5.76
C ILE A 510 -30.73 -1.34 5.20
N LYS A 511 -31.10 -1.76 4.00
CA LYS A 511 -32.39 -1.41 3.39
C LYS A 511 -33.56 -1.87 4.24
N GLU A 512 -33.52 -3.09 4.78
CA GLU A 512 -34.55 -3.57 5.72
C GLU A 512 -34.64 -2.70 6.99
N PHE A 513 -33.51 -2.43 7.64
CA PHE A 513 -33.47 -1.68 8.89
C PHE A 513 -33.95 -0.24 8.71
N LEU A 514 -33.51 0.45 7.65
CA LEU A 514 -33.95 1.80 7.36
C LEU A 514 -35.43 1.84 6.92
N GLY A 515 -35.95 0.78 6.33
CA GLY A 515 -37.37 0.60 6.06
C GLY A 515 -38.24 0.63 7.33
N LYS A 516 -37.74 0.11 8.48
CA LYS A 516 -38.43 0.14 9.78
C LYS A 516 -38.68 1.56 10.31
N VAL A 517 -37.89 2.52 9.84
CA VAL A 517 -38.08 3.95 10.17
C VAL A 517 -38.65 4.73 9.00
N SER A 518 -39.31 4.05 8.05
CA SER A 518 -40.01 4.62 6.89
C SER A 518 -39.09 5.37 5.91
N LEU A 519 -37.85 4.97 5.76
CA LEU A 519 -36.94 5.46 4.72
C LEU A 519 -36.92 4.48 3.54
N GLU A 520 -37.09 4.99 2.33
CA GLU A 520 -36.89 4.19 1.13
C GLU A 520 -35.40 4.11 0.79
N VAL A 521 -34.89 2.89 0.62
CA VAL A 521 -33.49 2.66 0.19
C VAL A 521 -33.49 2.00 -1.17
N LYS A 522 -32.81 2.60 -2.13
CA LYS A 522 -32.49 2.02 -3.45
C LYS A 522 -31.04 1.59 -3.48
N LEU A 523 -30.82 0.33 -3.80
CA LEU A 523 -29.47 -0.25 -3.86
C LEU A 523 -28.92 -0.14 -5.28
N GLU A 524 -27.69 0.32 -5.39
CA GLU A 524 -26.96 0.41 -6.64
C GLU A 524 -25.55 -0.21 -6.47
N SER A 525 -25.40 -1.45 -6.95
CA SER A 525 -24.09 -2.12 -6.99
C SER A 525 -23.38 -1.82 -8.30
N ILE A 526 -22.19 -1.22 -8.26
CA ILE A 526 -21.43 -0.79 -9.45
C ILE A 526 -19.97 -1.26 -9.37
N THR A 527 -19.25 -1.17 -10.49
CA THR A 527 -17.83 -1.57 -10.55
C THR A 527 -16.93 -0.59 -9.78
N ALA A 528 -15.72 -1.04 -9.43
CA ALA A 528 -14.74 -0.21 -8.73
C ALA A 528 -14.32 1.03 -9.54
N GLU A 529 -14.23 0.92 -10.87
CA GLU A 529 -13.92 2.03 -11.77
C GLU A 529 -15.04 3.07 -11.77
N LEU A 530 -16.29 2.61 -11.83
CA LEU A 530 -17.46 3.51 -11.89
C LEU A 530 -17.68 4.21 -10.54
N ILE A 531 -17.55 3.51 -9.40
CA ILE A 531 -17.69 4.16 -8.10
C ILE A 531 -16.55 5.17 -7.86
N THR A 532 -15.34 4.88 -8.36
CA THR A 532 -14.21 5.81 -8.28
C THR A 532 -14.51 7.10 -9.04
N SER A 533 -14.93 7.02 -10.30
CA SER A 533 -15.23 8.21 -11.11
C SER A 533 -16.41 9.01 -10.57
N ARG A 534 -17.49 8.34 -10.17
CA ARG A 534 -18.70 9.00 -9.60
C ARG A 534 -18.43 9.57 -8.21
N GLY A 535 -17.65 8.88 -7.37
CA GLY A 535 -17.26 9.37 -6.05
C GLY A 535 -16.45 10.67 -6.15
N LEU A 536 -15.42 10.69 -7.00
CA LEU A 536 -14.61 11.89 -7.25
C LEU A 536 -15.41 13.04 -7.90
N ALA A 537 -16.43 12.71 -8.70
CA ALA A 537 -17.37 13.69 -9.29
C ALA A 537 -18.49 14.15 -8.31
N ASN A 538 -18.45 13.69 -7.05
CA ASN A 538 -19.47 13.95 -6.02
C ASN A 538 -20.88 13.52 -6.45
N GLU A 539 -21.02 12.36 -7.10
CA GLU A 539 -22.28 11.80 -7.62
C GLU A 539 -22.81 10.61 -6.79
N VAL A 540 -22.08 10.20 -5.74
CA VAL A 540 -22.54 9.21 -4.78
C VAL A 540 -23.21 9.93 -3.61
N GLU A 541 -24.51 9.75 -3.45
CA GLU A 541 -25.28 10.40 -2.38
C GLU A 541 -25.13 9.70 -1.03
N PHE A 542 -25.02 8.38 -1.04
CA PHE A 542 -24.89 7.57 0.16
C PHE A 542 -24.01 6.35 -0.14
N GLY A 543 -22.88 6.24 0.51
CA GLY A 543 -21.94 5.13 0.34
C GLY A 543 -21.91 4.20 1.53
N ILE A 544 -21.31 3.02 1.34
CA ILE A 544 -20.88 2.12 2.40
C ILE A 544 -19.46 1.64 2.13
N TRP A 545 -18.67 1.51 3.18
CA TRP A 545 -17.31 0.99 3.14
C TRP A 545 -16.90 0.42 4.49
N TYR A 546 -15.83 -0.35 4.56
CA TYR A 546 -15.21 -0.81 5.82
C TYR A 546 -14.19 0.23 6.33
N ALA A 547 -14.02 0.32 7.65
CA ALA A 547 -13.14 1.31 8.27
C ALA A 547 -11.74 0.74 8.54
N ASP A 548 -10.97 0.50 7.49
CA ASP A 548 -9.52 0.29 7.56
C ASP A 548 -8.80 1.60 7.94
N LYS A 549 -7.48 1.61 7.98
CA LYS A 549 -6.67 2.79 8.37
C LYS A 549 -6.96 3.27 9.80
N SER A 550 -7.32 2.31 10.66
CA SER A 550 -7.75 2.55 12.04
C SER A 550 -6.70 2.14 13.09
N SER A 551 -5.51 1.67 12.67
CA SER A 551 -4.37 1.36 13.55
C SER A 551 -3.47 2.56 13.80
N ASP A 552 -2.61 2.50 14.83
CA ASP A 552 -1.61 3.53 15.14
C ASP A 552 -0.57 3.76 14.02
N ILE A 553 -0.47 2.83 13.07
CA ILE A 553 0.40 2.99 11.91
C ILE A 553 -0.12 4.10 10.98
N LEU A 554 -1.44 4.19 10.83
CA LEU A 554 -2.06 5.13 9.89
C LEU A 554 -2.82 6.27 10.59
N PHE A 555 -3.42 6.06 11.75
CA PHE A 555 -4.09 7.12 12.50
C PHE A 555 -3.12 7.76 13.51
N PRO A 556 -3.10 9.09 13.71
CA PRO A 556 -3.92 10.12 13.05
C PRO A 556 -3.32 10.69 11.75
N ASN A 557 -2.33 10.04 11.19
CA ASN A 557 -1.62 10.50 10.00
C ASN A 557 -2.53 10.50 8.76
N LYS A 558 -3.27 9.42 8.57
CA LYS A 558 -4.30 9.27 7.54
C LYS A 558 -5.69 9.07 8.19
N PRO A 559 -6.28 10.10 8.80
CA PRO A 559 -7.57 9.97 9.50
C PRO A 559 -8.73 9.96 8.49
N PHE A 560 -8.73 9.02 7.57
CA PHE A 560 -9.57 8.94 6.39
C PHE A 560 -11.06 9.13 6.67
N TRP A 561 -11.52 8.57 7.78
CA TRP A 561 -12.95 8.50 8.12
C TRP A 561 -13.42 9.68 8.97
N PHE A 562 -12.48 10.54 9.40
CA PHE A 562 -12.71 11.56 10.41
C PHE A 562 -12.44 12.99 9.93
N VAL A 563 -11.58 13.17 8.92
CA VAL A 563 -11.11 14.49 8.45
C VAL A 563 -11.15 14.59 6.93
N PRO A 564 -11.77 15.63 6.35
CA PRO A 564 -11.84 15.85 4.90
C PRO A 564 -10.57 16.53 4.36
N TYR A 565 -9.42 15.87 4.44
CA TYR A 565 -8.14 16.43 4.00
C TYR A 565 -7.76 16.10 2.55
N GLU A 566 -8.42 15.11 1.96
CA GLU A 566 -8.15 14.61 0.62
C GLU A 566 -9.44 14.02 0.03
N MET A 567 -9.70 14.22 -1.25
CA MET A 567 -10.82 13.58 -1.94
C MET A 567 -10.55 12.06 -2.11
N GLY A 568 -11.62 11.28 -2.15
CA GLY A 568 -11.52 9.85 -2.41
C GLY A 568 -12.86 9.22 -2.67
N TRP A 569 -12.88 8.23 -3.54
CA TRP A 569 -14.09 7.46 -3.83
C TRP A 569 -14.59 6.65 -2.62
N GLU A 570 -13.68 6.24 -1.73
CA GLU A 570 -14.01 5.57 -0.46
C GLU A 570 -14.64 6.51 0.57
N ARG A 571 -14.52 7.84 0.38
CA ARG A 571 -14.88 8.90 1.35
C ARG A 571 -15.94 9.84 0.82
N THR A 572 -16.98 9.27 0.25
CA THR A 572 -18.03 10.04 -0.41
C THR A 572 -18.70 11.09 0.47
N MET A 573 -18.66 10.91 1.81
CA MET A 573 -19.31 11.82 2.76
C MET A 573 -18.76 13.25 2.82
N PHE A 574 -17.53 13.52 2.30
CA PHE A 574 -16.83 14.80 2.50
C PHE A 574 -16.25 15.43 1.23
N ASN A 575 -16.45 14.88 0.05
CA ASN A 575 -15.63 15.19 -1.12
C ASN A 575 -15.53 16.68 -1.47
N GLU A 576 -16.60 17.46 -1.37
CA GLU A 576 -16.52 18.89 -1.69
C GLU A 576 -15.83 19.71 -0.58
N TRP A 577 -15.86 19.27 0.67
CA TRP A 577 -15.07 19.88 1.75
C TRP A 577 -13.58 19.57 1.56
N ALA A 578 -13.25 18.33 1.16
CA ALA A 578 -11.88 17.95 0.84
C ALA A 578 -11.35 18.67 -0.40
N ARG A 579 -12.19 18.90 -1.42
CA ARG A 579 -11.85 19.71 -2.59
C ARG A 579 -11.53 21.14 -2.19
N TRP A 580 -12.36 21.74 -1.33
CA TRP A 580 -12.12 23.08 -0.81
C TRP A 580 -10.76 23.15 -0.08
N TYR A 581 -10.48 22.19 0.78
CA TYR A 581 -9.22 22.14 1.53
C TYR A 581 -8.01 21.98 0.59
N THR A 582 -8.04 21.04 -0.33
CA THR A 582 -6.90 20.72 -1.22
C THR A 582 -6.62 21.81 -2.25
N THR A 583 -7.63 22.58 -2.64
CA THR A 583 -7.49 23.69 -3.60
C THR A 583 -7.23 25.04 -2.91
N GLY A 584 -7.13 25.07 -1.58
CA GLY A 584 -6.94 26.31 -0.82
C GLY A 584 -8.15 27.26 -0.94
N GLY A 585 -9.36 26.71 -0.98
CA GLY A 585 -10.61 27.44 -1.04
C GLY A 585 -11.04 27.90 -2.44
N LYS A 586 -10.34 27.47 -3.50
CA LYS A 586 -10.66 27.86 -4.88
C LYS A 586 -11.83 27.10 -5.47
N GLU A 587 -12.01 25.85 -5.05
CA GLU A 587 -13.06 24.94 -5.52
C GLU A 587 -13.68 24.20 -4.34
N GLY A 588 -14.83 23.57 -4.57
CA GLY A 588 -15.55 22.79 -3.56
C GLY A 588 -16.51 23.63 -2.72
N GLN A 589 -16.97 23.08 -1.60
CA GLN A 589 -17.87 23.72 -0.64
C GLN A 589 -17.10 24.11 0.61
N VAL A 590 -17.37 25.29 1.17
CA VAL A 590 -16.80 25.72 2.44
C VAL A 590 -17.27 24.78 3.54
N PRO A 591 -16.35 24.14 4.29
CA PRO A 591 -16.72 23.29 5.42
C PRO A 591 -17.40 24.10 6.54
N PRO A 592 -18.35 23.53 7.29
CA PRO A 592 -18.91 24.17 8.48
C PRO A 592 -17.85 24.26 9.59
N ASP A 593 -18.07 25.13 10.59
CA ASP A 593 -17.12 25.42 11.69
C ASP A 593 -16.66 24.15 12.43
N ALA A 594 -17.55 23.18 12.64
CA ALA A 594 -17.22 21.91 13.27
C ALA A 594 -16.16 21.13 12.48
N ILE A 595 -16.26 21.11 11.16
CA ILE A 595 -15.31 20.46 10.27
C ILE A 595 -14.02 21.27 10.13
N MET A 596 -14.11 22.62 10.10
CA MET A 596 -12.91 23.47 10.11
C MET A 596 -12.09 23.27 11.39
N SER A 597 -12.74 23.09 12.53
CA SER A 597 -12.10 22.76 13.80
C SER A 597 -11.38 21.41 13.73
N VAL A 598 -12.03 20.38 13.18
CA VAL A 598 -11.43 19.03 12.99
C VAL A 598 -10.20 19.10 12.08
N ILE A 599 -10.24 19.83 10.97
CA ILE A 599 -9.08 20.03 10.09
C ILE A 599 -7.94 20.69 10.85
N LYS A 600 -8.21 21.73 11.64
CA LYS A 600 -7.19 22.43 12.42
C LYS A 600 -6.53 21.54 13.49
N ILE A 601 -7.35 20.73 14.20
CA ILE A 601 -6.86 19.75 15.19
C ILE A 601 -5.90 18.77 14.49
N TRP A 602 -6.30 18.24 13.34
CA TRP A 602 -5.49 17.31 12.57
C TRP A 602 -4.17 17.93 12.08
N GLU A 603 -4.21 19.13 11.48
CA GLU A 603 -2.99 19.85 11.05
C GLU A 603 -2.01 20.06 12.21
N THR A 604 -2.53 20.36 13.40
CA THR A 604 -1.73 20.50 14.63
C THR A 604 -1.14 19.15 15.04
N ALA A 605 -1.94 18.09 15.04
CA ALA A 605 -1.49 16.73 15.40
C ALA A 605 -0.37 16.24 14.48
N LEU A 606 -0.44 16.54 13.17
CA LEU A 606 0.58 16.12 12.20
C LEU A 606 1.98 16.68 12.48
N SER A 607 2.08 17.85 13.10
CA SER A 607 3.35 18.54 13.37
C SER A 607 3.76 18.51 14.85
N THR A 608 2.95 17.88 15.71
CA THR A 608 3.19 17.77 17.15
C THR A 608 4.21 16.68 17.45
N THR A 609 5.34 17.04 18.05
CA THR A 609 6.40 16.10 18.46
C THR A 609 6.25 15.58 19.90
N ASP A 610 5.43 16.23 20.71
CA ASP A 610 5.05 15.74 22.04
C ASP A 610 4.01 14.63 21.92
N GLU A 611 4.35 13.43 22.36
CA GLU A 611 3.48 12.25 22.20
C GLU A 611 2.17 12.40 23.00
N LYS A 612 2.20 12.97 24.21
CA LYS A 612 0.99 13.12 25.03
C LYS A 612 0.00 14.08 24.38
N GLU A 613 0.54 15.19 23.83
CA GLU A 613 -0.28 16.15 23.09
C GLU A 613 -0.80 15.55 21.78
N GLY A 614 0.02 14.79 21.06
CA GLY A 614 -0.41 14.05 19.88
C GLY A 614 -1.56 13.06 20.17
N ILE A 615 -1.47 12.32 21.28
CA ILE A 615 -2.56 11.42 21.73
C ILE A 615 -3.81 12.23 22.09
N ARG A 616 -3.70 13.33 22.80
CA ARG A 616 -4.81 14.21 23.16
C ARG A 616 -5.53 14.72 21.90
N LEU A 617 -4.79 15.24 20.94
CA LEU A 617 -5.35 15.73 19.67
C LEU A 617 -6.01 14.63 18.86
N GLY A 618 -5.40 13.44 18.75
CA GLY A 618 -6.01 12.29 18.10
C GLY A 618 -7.33 11.87 18.75
N ARG A 619 -7.41 11.89 20.08
CA ARG A 619 -8.67 11.63 20.81
C ARG A 619 -9.73 12.71 20.60
N GLU A 620 -9.34 13.97 20.37
CA GLU A 620 -10.29 15.04 20.01
C GLU A 620 -10.90 14.81 18.61
N LEU A 621 -10.13 14.32 17.64
CA LEU A 621 -10.68 13.91 16.34
C LEU A 621 -11.74 12.81 16.51
N LEU A 622 -11.44 11.80 17.32
CA LEU A 622 -12.35 10.69 17.59
C LEU A 622 -13.57 11.12 18.40
N LYS A 623 -13.44 12.10 19.30
CA LYS A 623 -14.55 12.72 20.01
C LYS A 623 -15.52 13.40 19.04
N SER A 624 -14.99 14.15 18.07
CA SER A 624 -15.81 14.78 17.03
C SER A 624 -16.61 13.75 16.22
N GLN A 625 -16.00 12.60 15.90
CA GLN A 625 -16.71 11.50 15.25
C GLN A 625 -17.82 10.93 16.13
N ALA A 626 -17.55 10.68 17.43
CA ALA A 626 -18.52 10.13 18.36
C ALA A 626 -19.73 11.05 18.59
N GLU A 627 -19.51 12.36 18.65
CA GLU A 627 -20.57 13.36 18.86
C GLU A 627 -21.40 13.63 17.60
N ASN A 628 -20.76 13.60 16.43
CA ASN A 628 -21.39 14.01 15.17
C ASN A 628 -21.75 12.84 14.25
N LEU A 629 -21.23 11.64 14.45
CA LEU A 629 -21.43 10.48 13.58
C LEU A 629 -21.21 10.81 12.11
N TRP A 630 -20.06 11.39 11.77
CA TRP A 630 -19.69 11.68 10.39
C TRP A 630 -19.80 10.45 9.48
N THR A 631 -19.48 9.29 10.05
CA THR A 631 -19.76 7.94 9.55
C THR A 631 -20.46 7.12 10.62
N ILE A 632 -21.25 6.12 10.26
CA ILE A 632 -22.02 5.31 11.19
C ILE A 632 -21.53 3.87 11.11
N GLY A 633 -20.84 3.41 12.16
CA GLY A 633 -20.32 2.05 12.26
C GLY A 633 -21.39 1.00 12.54
N THR A 634 -21.06 -0.25 12.25
CA THR A 634 -21.94 -1.42 12.47
C THR A 634 -21.35 -2.41 13.45
N VAL A 635 -20.45 -3.29 13.00
CA VAL A 635 -19.83 -4.36 13.78
C VAL A 635 -18.33 -4.32 13.57
N GLY A 636 -17.57 -4.37 14.64
CA GLY A 636 -16.10 -4.37 14.63
C GLY A 636 -15.50 -5.52 15.43
N HIS A 637 -14.21 -5.40 15.78
CA HIS A 637 -13.41 -6.41 16.48
C HIS A 637 -13.46 -7.78 15.79
N LEU A 638 -13.44 -7.76 14.45
CA LEU A 638 -13.60 -8.94 13.63
C LEU A 638 -12.28 -9.66 13.37
N PHE A 639 -12.45 -10.87 12.87
CA PHE A 639 -11.35 -11.71 12.42
C PHE A 639 -11.48 -11.99 10.92
N GLU A 640 -10.37 -12.32 10.31
CA GLU A 640 -10.31 -12.78 8.93
C GLU A 640 -9.70 -14.19 8.89
N PRO A 641 -10.32 -15.13 8.15
CA PRO A 641 -9.77 -16.47 7.99
C PRO A 641 -8.48 -16.43 7.18
N VAL A 642 -7.42 -17.05 7.71
CA VAL A 642 -6.14 -17.27 7.06
C VAL A 642 -5.96 -18.75 6.82
N ILE A 643 -5.72 -19.13 5.56
CA ILE A 643 -5.48 -20.53 5.16
C ILE A 643 -3.99 -20.80 5.20
N VAL A 644 -3.60 -21.85 5.89
CA VAL A 644 -2.18 -22.23 6.09
C VAL A 644 -2.06 -23.73 5.90
N GLY A 645 -1.22 -24.19 4.98
CA GLY A 645 -0.94 -25.62 4.78
C GLY A 645 -0.60 -26.33 6.10
N ASP A 646 -1.06 -27.54 6.29
CA ASP A 646 -0.97 -28.25 7.57
C ASP A 646 0.47 -28.48 8.06
N ASN A 647 1.44 -28.57 7.13
CA ASN A 647 2.86 -28.65 7.39
C ASN A 647 3.64 -27.36 7.06
N LEU A 648 2.97 -26.21 6.83
CA LEU A 648 3.65 -24.93 6.72
C LEU A 648 4.09 -24.46 8.11
N ARG A 649 5.36 -24.04 8.24
CA ARG A 649 6.00 -23.60 9.48
C ARG A 649 6.46 -22.14 9.38
N ASN A 650 6.87 -21.56 10.49
CA ASN A 650 7.33 -20.19 10.64
C ASN A 650 6.27 -19.12 10.25
N PHE A 651 4.99 -19.46 10.34
CA PHE A 651 3.90 -18.51 10.22
C PHE A 651 3.08 -18.51 11.53
N PRO A 652 2.74 -17.33 12.11
CA PRO A 652 2.14 -17.28 13.44
C PRO A 652 0.74 -17.91 13.48
N THR A 653 0.35 -18.43 14.65
CA THR A 653 -0.97 -19.02 14.86
C THR A 653 -2.08 -18.00 15.04
N GLU A 654 -1.73 -16.79 15.47
CA GLU A 654 -2.61 -15.65 15.66
C GLU A 654 -1.88 -14.36 15.30
N GLY A 655 -2.59 -13.26 15.12
CA GLY A 655 -2.00 -11.96 14.81
C GLY A 655 -2.99 -11.03 14.12
N TYR A 656 -2.45 -10.08 13.37
CA TYR A 656 -3.19 -9.11 12.60
C TYR A 656 -3.04 -9.38 11.10
N THR A 657 -4.10 -9.11 10.33
CA THR A 657 -4.07 -9.10 8.87
C THR A 657 -4.65 -7.79 8.38
N GLY A 658 -4.54 -7.52 7.09
CA GLY A 658 -5.18 -6.36 6.46
C GLY A 658 -4.22 -5.30 5.96
N PHE A 659 -4.80 -4.19 5.51
CA PHE A 659 -4.06 -3.12 4.81
C PHE A 659 -3.03 -2.45 5.71
N ASP A 660 -3.39 -2.09 6.94
CA ASP A 660 -2.56 -1.33 7.86
C ASP A 660 -1.24 -2.02 8.22
N TYR A 661 -1.22 -3.34 8.20
CA TYR A 661 -0.05 -4.14 8.60
C TYR A 661 0.76 -4.68 7.44
N LEU A 662 0.29 -4.57 6.18
CA LEU A 662 0.94 -5.20 5.03
C LEU A 662 1.29 -6.67 5.30
N THR A 663 0.32 -7.46 5.61
CA THR A 663 0.36 -8.78 6.29
C THR A 663 1.59 -9.66 6.00
N ALA A 664 1.96 -9.84 4.73
CA ALA A 664 3.09 -10.70 4.37
C ALA A 664 4.45 -10.13 4.81
N SER A 665 4.65 -8.82 4.69
CA SER A 665 5.86 -8.14 5.18
C SER A 665 5.95 -8.17 6.69
N HIS A 666 4.83 -7.94 7.38
CA HIS A 666 4.70 -7.94 8.83
C HIS A 666 5.10 -9.30 9.44
N TYR A 667 4.69 -10.42 8.84
CA TYR A 667 5.03 -11.77 9.30
C TYR A 667 6.26 -12.36 8.64
N ARG A 668 6.93 -11.64 7.74
CA ARG A 668 8.14 -12.09 7.07
C ARG A 668 7.90 -13.43 6.35
N VAL A 669 7.05 -13.41 5.34
CA VAL A 669 6.68 -14.63 4.60
C VAL A 669 7.88 -15.33 3.95
N GLU A 670 9.00 -14.63 3.75
CA GLU A 670 10.24 -15.19 3.26
C GLU A 670 10.84 -16.31 4.14
N GLN A 671 10.45 -16.38 5.42
CA GLN A 671 10.90 -17.41 6.35
C GLN A 671 10.01 -18.66 6.39
N VAL A 672 8.83 -18.64 5.75
CA VAL A 672 7.94 -19.80 5.79
C VAL A 672 8.50 -20.95 4.95
N TYR A 673 8.27 -22.18 5.39
CA TYR A 673 8.69 -23.36 4.67
C TYR A 673 7.73 -24.53 4.92
N PHE A 674 7.69 -25.51 4.04
CA PHE A 674 7.00 -26.77 4.26
C PHE A 674 7.91 -27.76 4.94
N GLU A 675 7.50 -28.32 6.06
CA GLU A 675 8.23 -29.41 6.72
C GLU A 675 8.34 -30.59 5.75
N GLY A 676 9.59 -31.02 5.47
CA GLY A 676 9.89 -32.00 4.42
C GLY A 676 10.07 -31.39 3.01
N GLY A 677 10.11 -30.07 2.88
CA GLY A 677 10.42 -29.38 1.62
C GLY A 677 9.27 -29.32 0.61
N LYS A 678 8.11 -29.89 0.92
CA LYS A 678 6.90 -29.81 0.08
C LYS A 678 5.62 -29.88 0.91
N TRP A 679 4.54 -29.39 0.36
CA TRP A 679 3.25 -29.50 1.00
C TRP A 679 2.71 -30.93 1.00
N THR A 680 2.10 -31.38 2.10
CA THR A 680 1.51 -32.71 2.25
C THR A 680 0.29 -32.96 1.34
N GLY A 681 -0.34 -31.90 0.82
CA GLY A 681 -1.40 -31.95 -0.15
C GLY A 681 -0.94 -32.03 -1.61
N GLU A 682 0.38 -32.02 -1.88
CA GLU A 682 0.90 -32.33 -3.22
C GLU A 682 0.88 -33.83 -3.44
N ALA A 683 0.03 -34.26 -4.41
CA ALA A 683 -0.07 -35.66 -4.82
C ALA A 683 1.22 -36.14 -5.54
#